data_61a882e37060ca4021cfbe2368c491c7
#
_entry.id   61a882e37060ca4021cfbe2368c491c7
#
_cell.length_a   1.000
_cell.length_b   1.000
_cell.length_c   1.000
_cell.angle_alpha   90.00
_cell.angle_beta   90.00
_cell.angle_gamma   90.00
#
_symmetry.space_group_name_H-M   'P 1'
#
loop_
_entity.id
_entity.type
_entity.pdbx_description
1 polymer ?
#
loop_
_entity_poly.entity_id
_entity_poly.type
_entity_poly.pdbx_seq_one_letter_code
_entity_poly.pdbx_strand_id
1 'polypeptide(L)'
;MKPIADPRLNLLTVLNVQSARPTGSTGKRPAVSHAPTRDWHAIARKAQKKVKGASAGAERARRALADKVDEAAEVIEEQEDAQTDDAKVEAEDAAFSDADSDDEVTPSSSSSVAKDPFAAHFGPDTALVEGKENAQLEEEEKKWSKGKSVLPGAGEVVWMRPEGVESAVKGEEEALKAYNPKLVEKLRTSSGRTSVPPTQAAWLRTLSTCQDVLFPKVEVGSDEHDAIREACAMHAMNHVLKTRSRILKNNEFLARSALDPSSSSTPRNTQDQSFTRPKVLLLTPFRNSALSWVQHLVSYLPPTTSLIESYPRFVSEYSLPEGASDKLVERADEYPRDHVETFKGNIDDTFRCGIKVTRKAAKMFSEFYQADVIMASPLGLRTSIEKDGDSDFLSSIEILIVDQMDVMLMQNWEHVQFVMERLNRMPEEDHGCDFSRVKPWYLDGKAAHLRQSILLSSLDSPELRALFTRSCHNRSGKLRAIPRAPNNGEGVLGMVPRGLRQVWSRFEGGEVWEEDEKRFEFFTTKTLPTLLKSAVSSSQTLIFVPSYFDFVRLKRYLQKNLSQLGSDFSFAAISEYSDTPEISRARGAFFQGKKKFLLVTERFHFFRRYRLRGARTFVFYAPPIHPLYYPEVLAFPFTAPSSLPSFQPTGDADVDESELSAHVLFSKYDVLRVERIVGTKDARRMCGLDAEGESVYVHRELEKSSRVASDLDLEQWDG
;
A
#
# COMPACT_ATOMS: atom_id res chain seq x y z
N MET A 1 -7.20 23.63 19.00
CA MET A 1 -7.23 22.30 19.65
C MET A 1 -6.01 21.55 19.17
N LYS A 2 -5.07 21.16 20.04
CA LYS A 2 -3.90 20.38 19.62
C LYS A 2 -4.37 19.01 19.16
N PRO A 3 -3.94 18.50 17.99
CA PRO A 3 -4.21 17.12 17.61
C PRO A 3 -3.46 16.22 18.59
N ILE A 4 -4.18 15.41 19.33
CA ILE A 4 -3.62 14.34 20.14
C ILE A 4 -3.15 13.30 19.15
N ALA A 5 -1.84 13.21 18.94
CA ALA A 5 -1.26 12.04 18.27
C ALA A 5 -1.70 10.81 19.06
N ASP A 6 -2.49 9.94 18.45
CA ASP A 6 -2.95 8.73 19.12
C ASP A 6 -1.74 7.83 19.37
N PRO A 7 -1.33 7.62 20.62
CA PRO A 7 -0.14 6.81 20.94
C PRO A 7 -0.30 5.33 20.54
N ARG A 8 -1.49 4.93 20.05
CA ARG A 8 -1.81 3.56 19.67
C ARG A 8 -1.27 3.19 18.29
N LEU A 9 -1.01 4.17 17.41
CA LEU A 9 -0.44 3.92 16.08
C LEU A 9 1.03 3.50 16.15
N ASN A 10 1.78 4.01 17.12
CA ASN A 10 3.18 3.60 17.35
C ASN A 10 3.31 2.21 18.01
N LEU A 11 2.18 1.59 18.41
CA LEU A 11 2.19 0.30 19.10
C LEU A 11 2.49 -0.88 18.17
N LEU A 12 2.23 -0.74 16.87
CA LEU A 12 2.45 -1.82 15.90
C LEU A 12 3.93 -2.13 15.73
N THR A 13 4.79 -1.12 15.75
CA THR A 13 6.25 -1.27 15.67
C THR A 13 6.83 -1.96 16.92
N VAL A 14 6.29 -1.65 18.10
CA VAL A 14 6.78 -2.19 19.39
C VAL A 14 6.45 -3.68 19.57
N LEU A 15 5.49 -4.21 18.83
CA LEU A 15 4.99 -5.57 19.05
C LEU A 15 5.83 -6.66 18.39
N ASN A 16 6.50 -6.34 17.28
CA ASN A 16 7.36 -7.27 16.56
C ASN A 16 8.84 -7.09 16.91
N VAL A 17 9.22 -5.98 17.54
CA VAL A 17 10.60 -5.63 17.86
C VAL A 17 10.85 -5.76 19.38
N GLN A 18 11.87 -6.52 19.78
CA GLN A 18 12.40 -6.52 21.14
C GLN A 18 13.62 -5.60 21.16
N SER A 19 13.54 -4.48 21.89
CA SER A 19 14.72 -3.64 22.16
C SER A 19 15.75 -4.44 22.97
N ALA A 20 17.02 -4.38 22.58
CA ALA A 20 18.12 -4.95 23.34
C ALA A 20 18.14 -4.32 24.74
N ARG A 21 18.09 -5.14 25.78
CA ARG A 21 18.34 -4.67 27.15
C ARG A 21 19.84 -4.43 27.31
N PRO A 22 20.28 -3.30 27.87
CA PRO A 22 21.66 -3.15 28.22
C PRO A 22 22.06 -4.24 29.25
N THR A 23 23.03 -5.03 28.90
CA THR A 23 23.64 -6.02 29.79
C THR A 23 24.43 -5.30 30.87
N GLY A 24 23.87 -5.19 32.07
CA GLY A 24 24.62 -4.70 33.22
C GLY A 24 23.75 -4.24 34.40
N SER A 25 23.35 -5.09 35.23
CA SER A 25 23.47 -5.10 36.70
C SER A 25 22.44 -6.01 37.36
N THR A 26 22.96 -6.97 38.12
CA THR A 26 22.22 -7.84 39.04
C THR A 26 21.64 -7.00 40.18
N GLY A 27 20.31 -6.81 40.22
CA GLY A 27 19.60 -6.18 41.31
C GLY A 27 18.29 -6.91 41.63
N LYS A 28 18.18 -7.40 42.84
CA LYS A 28 17.07 -8.18 43.40
C LYS A 28 15.72 -7.47 43.26
N ARG A 29 14.68 -8.20 42.91
CA ARG A 29 13.27 -7.75 42.94
C ARG A 29 12.81 -7.52 44.39
N PRO A 30 12.13 -6.41 44.69
CA PRO A 30 11.29 -6.31 45.88
C PRO A 30 9.85 -6.71 45.60
N ALA A 31 9.20 -7.27 46.60
CA ALA A 31 7.86 -7.79 46.61
C ALA A 31 6.78 -6.71 46.42
N VAL A 32 5.67 -7.11 45.79
CA VAL A 32 4.47 -6.29 45.55
C VAL A 32 3.72 -6.08 46.85
N SER A 33 3.60 -4.84 47.29
CA SER A 33 2.64 -4.44 48.34
C SER A 33 1.57 -3.53 47.74
N HIS A 34 0.32 -3.80 48.12
CA HIS A 34 -0.85 -3.01 47.75
C HIS A 34 -0.74 -1.54 48.17
N ALA A 35 -0.98 -0.62 47.23
CA ALA A 35 -0.97 0.82 47.50
C ALA A 35 -2.40 1.38 47.64
N PRO A 36 -2.65 2.25 48.64
CA PRO A 36 -3.93 2.93 48.81
C PRO A 36 -4.03 4.18 47.91
N THR A 37 -5.26 4.59 47.65
CA THR A 37 -5.70 5.75 46.86
C THR A 37 -4.96 7.04 47.26
N ARG A 38 -4.37 7.72 46.28
CA ARG A 38 -3.62 8.96 46.48
C ARG A 38 -4.52 10.20 46.40
N ASP A 39 -4.48 10.99 47.45
CA ASP A 39 -5.11 12.30 47.61
C ASP A 39 -4.31 13.39 46.85
N TRP A 40 -4.91 13.95 45.78
CA TRP A 40 -4.28 14.97 44.91
C TRP A 40 -4.04 16.32 45.59
N HIS A 41 -4.74 16.64 46.69
CA HIS A 41 -4.57 17.87 47.43
C HIS A 41 -3.27 17.91 48.29
N ALA A 42 -2.70 16.76 48.61
CA ALA A 42 -1.42 16.68 49.34
C ALA A 42 -0.22 16.93 48.42
N ILE A 43 -0.34 16.65 47.11
CA ILE A 43 0.73 16.85 46.12
C ILE A 43 0.88 18.34 45.79
N ALA A 44 -0.24 19.08 45.68
CA ALA A 44 -0.22 20.52 45.41
C ALA A 44 0.43 21.35 46.51
N ARG A 45 0.28 20.98 47.81
CA ARG A 45 0.92 21.67 48.92
C ARG A 45 2.43 21.41 49.07
N LYS A 46 2.94 20.27 48.57
CA LYS A 46 4.38 19.97 48.47
C LYS A 46 5.08 20.73 47.35
N ALA A 47 4.39 21.04 46.27
CA ALA A 47 4.95 21.81 45.18
C ALA A 47 5.18 23.28 45.55
N GLN A 48 4.29 23.89 46.33
CA GLN A 48 4.44 25.28 46.79
C GLN A 48 5.57 25.53 47.81
N LYS A 49 6.01 24.49 48.54
CA LYS A 49 7.13 24.60 49.49
C LYS A 49 8.50 24.47 48.86
N LYS A 50 8.59 23.98 47.58
CA LYS A 50 9.86 23.80 46.86
C LYS A 50 10.29 25.03 46.04
N VAL A 51 9.47 26.06 45.95
CA VAL A 51 9.76 27.30 45.18
C VAL A 51 10.62 28.32 45.93
N LYS A 52 10.88 28.17 47.23
CA LYS A 52 11.71 29.10 48.01
C LYS A 52 13.19 28.73 48.14
N GLY A 53 13.70 27.74 47.42
CA GLY A 53 15.11 27.31 47.48
C GLY A 53 15.86 27.25 46.14
N ALA A 54 15.38 27.89 45.09
CA ALA A 54 15.85 27.68 43.70
C ALA A 54 16.50 28.92 43.07
N SER A 55 17.57 29.47 43.69
CA SER A 55 18.41 30.46 42.96
C SER A 55 19.53 29.77 42.13
N ALA A 56 19.99 28.60 42.51
CA ALA A 56 21.07 27.89 41.82
C ALA A 56 20.55 27.01 40.63
N GLY A 57 19.24 26.63 40.60
CA GLY A 57 18.63 25.86 39.54
C GLY A 57 18.23 26.71 38.32
N ALA A 58 17.93 27.99 38.54
CA ALA A 58 17.53 28.91 37.48
C ALA A 58 18.73 29.32 36.59
N GLU A 59 19.92 29.35 37.15
CA GLU A 59 21.14 29.69 36.42
C GLU A 59 21.63 28.50 35.55
N ARG A 60 21.46 27.24 36.01
CA ARG A 60 21.68 26.05 35.19
C ARG A 60 20.66 25.91 34.09
N ALA A 61 19.39 26.25 34.34
CA ALA A 61 18.35 26.22 33.33
C ALA A 61 18.54 27.33 32.26
N ARG A 62 19.06 28.50 32.62
CA ARG A 62 19.43 29.55 31.67
C ARG A 62 20.64 29.20 30.81
N ARG A 63 21.66 28.53 31.36
CA ARG A 63 22.80 28.01 30.59
C ARG A 63 22.35 26.91 29.61
N ALA A 64 21.54 25.97 30.06
CA ALA A 64 20.99 24.93 29.18
C ALA A 64 20.02 25.47 28.11
N LEU A 65 19.43 26.64 28.29
CA LEU A 65 18.63 27.32 27.29
C LEU A 65 19.51 28.14 26.33
N ALA A 66 20.60 28.72 26.81
CA ALA A 66 21.61 29.38 25.97
C ALA A 66 22.32 28.38 25.06
N ASP A 67 22.76 27.22 25.61
CA ASP A 67 23.38 26.15 24.82
C ASP A 67 22.41 25.60 23.71
N LYS A 68 21.10 25.54 23.99
CA LYS A 68 20.09 25.18 22.99
C LYS A 68 19.79 26.27 21.97
N VAL A 69 19.99 27.53 22.31
CA VAL A 69 19.85 28.67 21.37
C VAL A 69 21.08 28.73 20.46
N ASP A 70 22.26 28.46 21.00
CA ASP A 70 23.52 28.39 20.22
C ASP A 70 23.49 27.16 19.28
N GLU A 71 23.01 25.98 19.76
CA GLU A 71 22.78 24.77 18.95
C GLU A 71 21.71 24.99 17.85
N ALA A 72 20.67 25.79 18.12
CA ALA A 72 19.67 26.19 17.10
C ALA A 72 20.22 27.24 16.13
N ALA A 73 21.15 28.09 16.54
CA ALA A 73 21.81 29.06 15.66
C ALA A 73 22.81 28.36 14.73
N GLU A 74 23.59 27.38 15.23
CA GLU A 74 24.44 26.54 14.38
C GLU A 74 23.63 25.76 13.34
N VAL A 75 22.45 25.23 13.70
CA VAL A 75 21.56 24.55 12.76
C VAL A 75 20.97 25.51 11.71
N ILE A 76 20.74 26.78 12.05
CA ILE A 76 20.28 27.81 11.08
C ILE A 76 21.44 28.23 10.17
N GLU A 77 22.67 28.41 10.68
CA GLU A 77 23.86 28.70 9.86
C GLU A 77 24.21 27.49 8.94
N GLU A 78 24.12 26.23 9.43
CA GLU A 78 24.25 25.03 8.56
C GLU A 78 23.16 24.95 7.50
N GLN A 79 21.92 25.46 7.76
CA GLN A 79 20.86 25.49 6.75
C GLN A 79 21.04 26.60 5.73
N GLU A 80 21.56 27.78 6.12
CA GLU A 80 21.90 28.88 5.19
C GLU A 80 23.13 28.51 4.33
N ASP A 81 24.16 27.88 4.90
CA ASP A 81 25.30 27.37 4.15
C ASP A 81 24.92 26.22 3.20
N ALA A 82 24.00 25.33 3.59
CA ALA A 82 23.47 24.28 2.74
C ALA A 82 22.65 24.84 1.55
N GLN A 83 21.91 25.94 1.72
CA GLN A 83 21.21 26.60 0.62
C GLN A 83 22.16 27.30 -0.35
N THR A 84 23.25 27.90 0.14
CA THR A 84 24.27 28.52 -0.72
C THR A 84 25.11 27.48 -1.46
N ASP A 85 25.37 26.32 -0.88
CA ASP A 85 26.06 25.21 -1.54
C ASP A 85 25.17 24.51 -2.57
N ASP A 86 23.87 24.34 -2.30
CA ASP A 86 22.92 23.83 -3.28
C ASP A 86 22.80 24.73 -4.52
N ALA A 87 22.79 26.06 -4.34
CA ALA A 87 22.80 27.01 -5.46
C ALA A 87 24.13 27.00 -6.24
N LYS A 88 25.24 26.76 -5.57
CA LYS A 88 26.57 26.58 -6.22
C LYS A 88 26.62 25.28 -7.01
N VAL A 89 26.11 24.16 -6.47
CA VAL A 89 26.05 22.86 -7.16
C VAL A 89 25.15 22.94 -8.39
N GLU A 90 24.01 23.66 -8.32
CA GLU A 90 23.14 23.88 -9.47
C GLU A 90 23.80 24.80 -10.53
N ALA A 91 24.56 25.82 -10.11
CA ALA A 91 25.32 26.67 -11.01
C ALA A 91 26.51 25.94 -11.66
N GLU A 92 27.18 25.05 -10.93
CA GLU A 92 28.24 24.20 -11.47
C GLU A 92 27.69 23.10 -12.42
N ASP A 93 26.49 22.55 -12.15
CA ASP A 93 25.80 21.63 -13.08
C ASP A 93 25.44 22.34 -14.40
N ALA A 94 25.10 23.65 -14.36
CA ALA A 94 24.86 24.45 -15.55
C ALA A 94 26.12 24.78 -16.37
N ALA A 95 27.27 24.91 -15.72
CA ALA A 95 28.54 25.28 -16.37
C ALA A 95 29.29 24.11 -17.03
N PHE A 96 28.86 22.86 -16.82
CA PHE A 96 29.59 21.65 -17.25
C PHE A 96 28.87 20.82 -18.33
N SER A 97 28.15 21.44 -19.27
CA SER A 97 27.42 20.73 -20.34
C SER A 97 28.29 20.18 -21.48
N ASP A 98 29.61 20.45 -21.50
CA ASP A 98 30.46 20.21 -22.67
C ASP A 98 31.06 18.78 -22.84
N ALA A 99 30.71 17.80 -21.97
CA ALA A 99 31.43 16.52 -21.98
C ALA A 99 30.63 15.28 -22.48
N ASP A 100 29.35 15.37 -22.79
CA ASP A 100 28.55 14.25 -23.31
C ASP A 100 27.68 14.67 -24.52
N SER A 101 28.31 15.25 -25.55
CA SER A 101 27.69 15.61 -26.82
C SER A 101 27.75 14.45 -27.82
N ASP A 102 27.07 13.35 -27.54
CA ASP A 102 26.88 12.28 -28.52
C ASP A 102 25.40 12.07 -28.86
N ASP A 103 24.62 13.16 -29.01
CA ASP A 103 23.32 13.13 -29.69
C ASP A 103 23.04 14.48 -30.37
N GLU A 104 23.91 14.93 -31.25
CA GLU A 104 23.56 15.88 -32.31
C GLU A 104 22.73 15.15 -33.37
N VAL A 105 21.42 15.02 -33.13
CA VAL A 105 20.50 14.78 -34.22
C VAL A 105 20.30 16.13 -34.93
N THR A 106 21.18 16.39 -35.91
CA THR A 106 20.94 17.41 -36.93
C THR A 106 19.59 17.15 -37.60
N PRO A 107 18.78 18.15 -37.85
CA PRO A 107 17.51 17.98 -38.58
C PRO A 107 17.87 17.82 -40.09
N SER A 108 18.24 16.64 -40.52
CA SER A 108 18.30 16.30 -41.91
C SER A 108 17.09 15.47 -42.31
N SER A 109 16.23 16.09 -43.11
CA SER A 109 15.32 15.55 -44.13
C SER A 109 14.49 14.29 -43.76
N SER A 110 13.18 14.50 -43.59
CA SER A 110 12.11 13.62 -44.06
C SER A 110 12.37 12.09 -44.06
N SER A 111 12.52 11.50 -42.90
CA SER A 111 12.14 10.12 -42.65
C SER A 111 11.46 10.08 -41.27
N SER A 112 10.40 9.32 -41.13
CA SER A 112 9.59 9.18 -39.91
C SER A 112 10.44 8.68 -38.73
N VAL A 113 11.19 9.56 -38.11
CA VAL A 113 11.87 9.30 -36.84
C VAL A 113 10.76 9.13 -35.81
N ALA A 114 10.60 7.93 -35.28
CA ALA A 114 9.69 7.65 -34.18
C ALA A 114 9.98 8.64 -33.05
N LYS A 115 9.03 9.55 -32.76
CA LYS A 115 9.17 10.54 -31.68
C LYS A 115 9.41 9.82 -30.37
N ASP A 116 10.39 10.26 -29.57
CA ASP A 116 10.64 9.75 -28.21
C ASP A 116 9.31 9.71 -27.44
N PRO A 117 8.87 8.54 -26.92
CA PRO A 117 7.59 8.41 -26.20
C PRO A 117 7.46 9.41 -25.05
N PHE A 118 8.56 9.71 -24.35
CA PHE A 118 8.60 10.73 -23.30
C PHE A 118 8.24 12.12 -23.84
N ALA A 119 8.84 12.51 -24.97
CA ALA A 119 8.58 13.82 -25.58
C ALA A 119 7.17 13.90 -26.18
N ALA A 120 6.66 12.80 -26.72
CA ALA A 120 5.30 12.72 -27.26
C ALA A 120 4.23 12.84 -26.18
N HIS A 121 4.48 12.29 -24.97
CA HIS A 121 3.53 12.29 -23.87
C HIS A 121 3.67 13.51 -22.94
N PHE A 122 4.87 13.79 -22.45
CA PHE A 122 5.15 14.84 -21.46
C PHE A 122 5.76 16.14 -22.07
N GLY A 123 5.84 16.21 -23.39
CA GLY A 123 6.32 17.41 -24.06
C GLY A 123 5.36 18.58 -23.98
N PRO A 124 5.81 19.83 -24.25
CA PRO A 124 4.94 21.00 -24.25
C PRO A 124 3.85 20.91 -25.34
N ASP A 125 4.18 20.33 -26.49
CA ASP A 125 3.32 20.24 -27.68
C ASP A 125 2.68 18.86 -27.80
N THR A 126 2.18 18.29 -26.69
CA THR A 126 1.52 16.98 -26.72
C THR A 126 0.13 17.08 -27.34
N ALA A 127 -0.11 16.30 -28.41
CA ALA A 127 -1.41 16.24 -29.08
C ALA A 127 -2.51 15.54 -28.25
N LEU A 128 -2.16 14.91 -27.13
CA LEU A 128 -3.10 14.14 -26.31
C LEU A 128 -4.20 15.01 -25.67
N VAL A 129 -3.86 16.25 -25.34
CA VAL A 129 -4.75 17.18 -24.62
C VAL A 129 -4.89 18.55 -25.31
N GLU A 130 -4.21 18.75 -26.46
CA GLU A 130 -4.21 20.00 -27.18
C GLU A 130 -5.62 20.35 -27.69
N GLY A 131 -6.04 21.62 -27.51
CA GLY A 131 -7.31 22.15 -28.02
C GLY A 131 -8.57 21.56 -27.39
N LYS A 132 -8.49 20.78 -26.31
CA LYS A 132 -9.64 20.16 -25.65
C LYS A 132 -9.85 20.71 -24.25
N GLU A 133 -11.09 20.90 -23.84
CA GLU A 133 -11.47 21.24 -22.47
C GLU A 133 -11.54 19.98 -21.58
N ASN A 134 -11.37 20.12 -20.25
CA ASN A 134 -11.43 18.99 -19.31
C ASN A 134 -12.75 18.20 -19.41
N ALA A 135 -13.88 18.88 -19.53
CA ALA A 135 -15.19 18.26 -19.70
C ALA A 135 -15.29 17.39 -20.98
N GLN A 136 -14.66 17.84 -22.07
CA GLN A 136 -14.59 17.06 -23.31
C GLN A 136 -13.69 15.84 -23.16
N LEU A 137 -12.57 15.97 -22.44
CA LEU A 137 -11.68 14.85 -22.17
C LEU A 137 -12.39 13.76 -21.34
N GLU A 138 -13.16 14.13 -20.32
CA GLU A 138 -13.96 13.19 -19.52
C GLU A 138 -15.05 12.50 -20.34
N GLU A 139 -15.74 13.22 -21.21
CA GLU A 139 -16.76 12.64 -22.11
C GLU A 139 -16.16 11.68 -23.15
N GLU A 140 -14.98 12.00 -23.69
CA GLU A 140 -14.25 11.11 -24.58
C GLU A 140 -13.80 9.83 -23.85
N GLU A 141 -13.38 9.91 -22.58
CA GLU A 141 -12.97 8.74 -21.80
C GLU A 141 -14.10 7.71 -21.67
N LYS A 142 -15.34 8.14 -21.53
CA LYS A 142 -16.51 7.26 -21.47
C LYS A 142 -16.71 6.45 -22.78
N LYS A 143 -16.23 6.99 -23.89
CA LYS A 143 -16.36 6.39 -25.24
C LYS A 143 -15.16 5.55 -25.65
N TRP A 144 -14.14 5.41 -24.80
CA TRP A 144 -12.95 4.64 -25.14
C TRP A 144 -13.25 3.21 -25.51
N SER A 145 -12.52 2.71 -26.49
CA SER A 145 -12.57 1.29 -26.87
C SER A 145 -11.97 0.43 -25.74
N LYS A 146 -12.58 -0.73 -25.52
CA LYS A 146 -12.20 -1.68 -24.48
C LYS A 146 -11.92 -3.03 -25.11
N GLY A 147 -10.88 -3.71 -24.65
CA GLY A 147 -10.55 -5.04 -25.13
C GLY A 147 -9.76 -5.83 -24.13
N LYS A 148 -9.51 -7.08 -24.47
CA LYS A 148 -8.65 -7.99 -23.71
C LYS A 148 -7.45 -8.38 -24.56
N SER A 149 -6.31 -8.55 -23.91
CA SER A 149 -5.10 -9.06 -24.53
C SER A 149 -4.28 -9.81 -23.49
N VAL A 150 -3.29 -10.57 -23.96
CA VAL A 150 -2.30 -11.20 -23.09
C VAL A 150 -1.00 -10.44 -23.27
N LEU A 151 -0.46 -9.92 -22.16
CA LEU A 151 0.82 -9.24 -22.15
C LEU A 151 1.87 -10.12 -21.48
N PRO A 152 3.08 -10.22 -22.06
CA PRO A 152 4.20 -10.87 -21.37
C PRO A 152 4.43 -10.25 -19.99
N GLY A 153 4.66 -11.06 -18.97
CA GLY A 153 4.86 -10.61 -17.60
C GLY A 153 3.61 -10.13 -16.84
N ALA A 154 2.55 -9.71 -17.56
CA ALA A 154 1.30 -9.26 -16.92
C ALA A 154 0.15 -10.27 -17.05
N GLY A 155 0.24 -11.26 -17.98
CA GLY A 155 -0.83 -12.22 -18.25
C GLY A 155 -2.02 -11.58 -18.97
N GLU A 156 -3.24 -12.02 -18.65
CA GLU A 156 -4.46 -11.43 -19.22
C GLU A 156 -4.69 -10.03 -18.66
N VAL A 157 -4.97 -9.08 -19.56
CA VAL A 157 -5.21 -7.68 -19.23
C VAL A 157 -6.46 -7.16 -19.94
N VAL A 158 -7.17 -6.27 -19.27
CA VAL A 158 -8.19 -5.42 -19.90
C VAL A 158 -7.54 -4.07 -20.16
N TRP A 159 -7.60 -3.64 -21.41
CA TRP A 159 -7.16 -2.31 -21.78
C TRP A 159 -8.36 -1.43 -22.16
N MET A 160 -8.23 -0.13 -21.91
CA MET A 160 -9.15 0.92 -22.32
C MET A 160 -8.31 2.06 -22.89
N ARG A 161 -8.64 2.52 -24.11
CA ARG A 161 -7.88 3.56 -24.79
C ARG A 161 -8.74 4.36 -25.78
N PRO A 162 -8.33 5.60 -26.13
CA PRO A 162 -8.95 6.37 -27.20
C PRO A 162 -8.87 5.62 -28.55
N GLU A 163 -9.84 5.87 -29.44
CA GLU A 163 -9.77 5.39 -30.82
C GLU A 163 -8.57 5.99 -31.55
N GLY A 164 -7.86 5.17 -32.33
CA GLY A 164 -6.67 5.59 -33.09
C GLY A 164 -5.37 5.60 -32.34
N VAL A 165 -5.37 5.37 -31.02
CA VAL A 165 -4.13 5.14 -30.26
C VAL A 165 -3.75 3.67 -30.41
N GLU A 166 -2.74 3.39 -31.25
CA GLU A 166 -2.24 2.03 -31.40
C GLU A 166 -1.62 1.50 -30.11
N SER A 167 -1.79 0.22 -29.90
CA SER A 167 -1.14 -0.49 -28.80
C SER A 167 0.37 -0.44 -28.98
N ALA A 168 1.04 0.23 -28.05
CA ALA A 168 2.41 -0.04 -27.63
C ALA A 168 3.43 -0.52 -28.69
N VAL A 169 4.59 0.00 -28.53
CA VAL A 169 5.89 -0.45 -29.02
C VAL A 169 5.90 -1.95 -29.38
N LYS A 170 6.08 -2.26 -30.66
CA LYS A 170 5.90 -3.61 -31.23
C LYS A 170 6.97 -4.64 -30.79
N GLY A 171 8.04 -4.23 -30.11
CA GLY A 171 9.15 -5.09 -29.68
C GLY A 171 9.81 -4.66 -28.39
N GLU A 172 10.45 -5.59 -27.69
CA GLU A 172 11.21 -5.30 -26.46
C GLU A 172 12.38 -4.36 -26.70
N GLU A 173 13.14 -4.58 -27.79
CA GLU A 173 14.27 -3.73 -28.14
C GLU A 173 13.85 -2.29 -28.48
N GLU A 174 12.70 -2.12 -29.13
CA GLU A 174 12.16 -0.80 -29.44
C GLU A 174 11.69 -0.07 -28.17
N ALA A 175 11.09 -0.80 -27.23
CA ALA A 175 10.71 -0.26 -25.93
C ALA A 175 11.93 0.20 -25.12
N LEU A 176 13.01 -0.56 -25.15
CA LEU A 176 14.24 -0.22 -24.44
C LEU A 176 14.94 1.02 -25.01
N LYS A 177 14.72 1.39 -26.29
CA LYS A 177 15.19 2.65 -26.86
C LYS A 177 14.53 3.89 -26.23
N ALA A 178 13.38 3.74 -25.59
CA ALA A 178 12.74 4.82 -24.83
C ALA A 178 13.48 5.15 -23.52
N TYR A 179 14.42 4.33 -23.11
CA TYR A 179 15.17 4.49 -21.86
C TYR A 179 16.62 4.90 -22.13
N ASN A 180 17.23 5.57 -21.14
CA ASN A 180 18.63 5.94 -21.21
C ASN A 180 19.51 4.65 -21.34
N PRO A 181 20.37 4.55 -22.34
CA PRO A 181 21.20 3.35 -22.54
C PRO A 181 22.05 2.97 -21.32
N LYS A 182 22.54 3.96 -20.56
CA LYS A 182 23.33 3.72 -19.35
C LYS A 182 22.51 3.04 -18.24
N LEU A 183 21.20 3.35 -18.14
CA LEU A 183 20.30 2.69 -17.18
C LEU A 183 19.96 1.25 -17.63
N VAL A 184 19.75 1.06 -18.93
CA VAL A 184 19.52 -0.29 -19.50
C VAL A 184 20.74 -1.18 -19.28
N GLU A 185 21.96 -0.64 -19.45
CA GLU A 185 23.19 -1.37 -19.19
C GLU A 185 23.36 -1.71 -17.71
N LYS A 186 23.01 -0.79 -16.79
CA LYS A 186 22.98 -1.10 -15.36
C LYS A 186 22.01 -2.25 -15.04
N LEU A 187 20.82 -2.27 -15.63
CA LEU A 187 19.86 -3.36 -15.44
C LEU A 187 20.38 -4.71 -15.95
N ARG A 188 21.12 -4.72 -17.03
CA ARG A 188 21.79 -5.93 -17.55
C ARG A 188 22.88 -6.42 -16.60
N THR A 189 23.73 -5.50 -16.14
CA THR A 189 24.86 -5.82 -15.26
C THR A 189 24.43 -6.19 -13.85
N SER A 190 23.38 -5.59 -13.29
CA SER A 190 22.85 -5.94 -11.97
C SER A 190 22.39 -7.39 -11.90
N SER A 191 21.86 -7.92 -13.00
CA SER A 191 21.42 -9.32 -13.10
C SER A 191 22.55 -10.29 -13.49
N GLY A 192 23.79 -9.82 -13.72
CA GLY A 192 24.91 -10.64 -14.19
C GLY A 192 24.67 -11.30 -15.55
N ARG A 193 23.75 -10.76 -16.37
CA ARG A 193 23.31 -11.32 -17.64
C ARG A 193 23.68 -10.38 -18.79
N THR A 194 23.76 -10.93 -19.99
CA THR A 194 23.97 -10.15 -21.22
C THR A 194 22.69 -9.52 -21.77
N SER A 195 21.53 -10.00 -21.32
CA SER A 195 20.20 -9.51 -21.72
C SER A 195 19.39 -9.04 -20.51
N VAL A 196 18.46 -8.11 -20.75
CA VAL A 196 17.48 -7.70 -19.73
C VAL A 196 16.61 -8.90 -19.35
N PRO A 197 16.37 -9.17 -18.06
CA PRO A 197 15.50 -10.26 -17.68
C PRO A 197 14.09 -10.09 -18.26
N PRO A 198 13.41 -11.16 -18.68
CA PRO A 198 12.17 -11.07 -19.45
C PRO A 198 11.03 -10.37 -18.69
N THR A 199 10.95 -10.52 -17.37
CA THR A 199 9.95 -9.84 -16.54
C THR A 199 10.16 -8.32 -16.56
N GLN A 200 11.39 -7.85 -16.31
CA GLN A 200 11.71 -6.41 -16.36
C GLN A 200 11.54 -5.84 -17.77
N ALA A 201 11.94 -6.56 -18.81
CA ALA A 201 11.77 -6.12 -20.19
C ALA A 201 10.29 -5.94 -20.55
N ALA A 202 9.44 -6.90 -20.15
CA ALA A 202 7.99 -6.84 -20.37
C ALA A 202 7.36 -5.66 -19.61
N TRP A 203 7.80 -5.43 -18.36
CA TRP A 203 7.33 -4.30 -17.57
C TRP A 203 7.78 -2.95 -18.15
N LEU A 204 9.05 -2.80 -18.51
CA LEU A 204 9.56 -1.57 -19.12
C LEU A 204 8.84 -1.27 -20.45
N ARG A 205 8.52 -2.31 -21.23
CA ARG A 205 7.69 -2.15 -22.43
C ARG A 205 6.30 -1.60 -22.10
N THR A 206 5.65 -2.13 -21.07
CA THR A 206 4.34 -1.64 -20.63
C THR A 206 4.42 -0.21 -20.10
N LEU A 207 5.43 0.10 -19.27
CA LEU A 207 5.62 1.43 -18.67
C LEU A 207 5.98 2.50 -19.71
N SER A 208 6.73 2.14 -20.78
CA SER A 208 7.11 3.06 -21.86
C SER A 208 5.92 3.62 -22.64
N THR A 209 4.75 3.00 -22.55
CA THR A 209 3.51 3.50 -23.16
C THR A 209 2.86 4.64 -22.41
N CYS A 210 3.37 4.97 -21.21
CA CYS A 210 2.83 5.99 -20.31
C CYS A 210 1.35 5.77 -19.90
N GLN A 211 0.79 4.58 -20.07
CA GLN A 211 -0.58 4.24 -19.66
C GLN A 211 -0.69 4.10 -18.15
N ASP A 212 -1.89 4.35 -17.60
CA ASP A 212 -2.19 3.97 -16.22
C ASP A 212 -2.26 2.44 -16.10
N VAL A 213 -1.65 1.89 -15.05
CA VAL A 213 -1.56 0.43 -14.82
C VAL A 213 -2.13 0.08 -13.44
N LEU A 214 -3.09 -0.85 -13.41
CA LEU A 214 -3.53 -1.52 -12.19
C LEU A 214 -3.13 -3.00 -12.27
N PHE A 215 -2.25 -3.42 -11.36
CA PHE A 215 -1.72 -4.79 -11.33
C PHE A 215 -2.00 -5.47 -9.98
N PRO A 216 -3.19 -6.11 -9.83
CA PRO A 216 -3.66 -6.65 -8.56
C PRO A 216 -3.34 -8.14 -8.41
N LYS A 217 -2.07 -8.54 -8.56
CA LYS A 217 -1.63 -9.93 -8.43
C LYS A 217 -0.17 -10.10 -7.97
N VAL A 218 0.42 -9.05 -7.40
CA VAL A 218 1.81 -9.04 -6.94
C VAL A 218 1.90 -9.53 -5.50
N GLU A 219 2.46 -10.69 -5.28
CA GLU A 219 2.71 -11.20 -3.92
C GLU A 219 3.93 -10.50 -3.32
N VAL A 220 3.77 -9.97 -2.11
CA VAL A 220 4.83 -9.29 -1.36
C VAL A 220 6.00 -10.25 -1.10
N GLY A 221 7.23 -9.78 -1.34
CA GLY A 221 8.45 -10.58 -1.14
C GLY A 221 8.66 -11.69 -2.17
N SER A 222 7.91 -11.70 -3.28
CA SER A 222 8.20 -12.59 -4.41
C SER A 222 9.29 -12.00 -5.30
N ASP A 223 10.01 -12.87 -6.02
CA ASP A 223 11.00 -12.43 -7.02
C ASP A 223 10.34 -11.59 -8.14
N GLU A 224 9.07 -11.86 -8.45
CA GLU A 224 8.29 -11.07 -9.38
C GLU A 224 8.06 -9.64 -8.84
N HIS A 225 7.76 -9.48 -7.55
CA HIS A 225 7.59 -8.18 -6.91
C HIS A 225 8.87 -7.34 -6.97
N ASP A 226 10.00 -7.93 -6.65
CA ASP A 226 11.30 -7.25 -6.70
C ASP A 226 11.67 -6.87 -8.15
N ALA A 227 11.41 -7.73 -9.12
CA ALA A 227 11.62 -7.44 -10.54
C ALA A 227 10.72 -6.28 -11.02
N ILE A 228 9.48 -6.22 -10.57
CA ILE A 228 8.55 -5.12 -10.88
C ILE A 228 9.02 -3.81 -10.25
N ARG A 229 9.41 -3.84 -8.97
CA ARG A 229 9.96 -2.67 -8.27
C ARG A 229 11.20 -2.12 -8.97
N GLU A 230 12.10 -3.00 -9.38
CA GLU A 230 13.31 -2.64 -10.12
C GLU A 230 12.97 -1.96 -11.45
N ALA A 231 12.06 -2.53 -12.25
CA ALA A 231 11.61 -1.94 -13.51
C ALA A 231 10.93 -0.57 -13.30
N CYS A 232 10.06 -0.45 -12.29
CA CYS A 232 9.39 0.81 -11.95
C CYS A 232 10.37 1.87 -11.43
N ALA A 233 11.36 1.49 -10.62
CA ALA A 233 12.39 2.39 -10.13
C ALA A 233 13.27 2.91 -11.27
N MET A 234 13.68 2.03 -12.18
CA MET A 234 14.40 2.44 -13.40
C MET A 234 13.57 3.39 -14.25
N HIS A 235 12.28 3.11 -14.46
CA HIS A 235 11.37 3.96 -15.22
C HIS A 235 11.23 5.36 -14.59
N ALA A 236 11.02 5.43 -13.28
CA ALA A 236 10.92 6.68 -12.53
C ALA A 236 12.22 7.49 -12.63
N MET A 237 13.37 6.85 -12.43
CA MET A 237 14.67 7.51 -12.56
C MET A 237 14.95 8.00 -13.98
N ASN A 238 14.60 7.21 -15.00
CA ASN A 238 14.70 7.63 -16.40
C ASN A 238 13.87 8.90 -16.67
N HIS A 239 12.65 8.96 -16.11
CA HIS A 239 11.78 10.14 -16.24
C HIS A 239 12.39 11.39 -15.59
N VAL A 240 12.88 11.27 -14.35
CA VAL A 240 13.55 12.36 -13.62
C VAL A 240 14.78 12.86 -14.41
N LEU A 241 15.65 11.95 -14.85
CA LEU A 241 16.86 12.29 -15.58
C LEU A 241 16.59 12.96 -16.94
N LYS A 242 15.59 12.48 -17.69
CA LYS A 242 15.16 13.11 -18.96
C LYS A 242 14.61 14.52 -18.74
N THR A 243 13.76 14.69 -17.71
CA THR A 243 13.21 16.01 -17.36
C THR A 243 14.32 16.98 -16.99
N ARG A 244 15.23 16.59 -16.10
CA ARG A 244 16.39 17.42 -15.69
C ARG A 244 17.29 17.76 -16.87
N SER A 245 17.67 16.80 -17.69
CA SER A 245 18.50 17.02 -18.87
C SER A 245 17.88 18.03 -19.84
N ARG A 246 16.55 17.98 -20.04
CA ARG A 246 15.84 18.93 -20.91
C ARG A 246 15.88 20.35 -20.32
N ILE A 247 15.61 20.49 -19.03
CA ILE A 247 15.65 21.81 -18.34
C ILE A 247 17.04 22.41 -18.41
N LEU A 248 18.09 21.63 -18.12
CA LEU A 248 19.48 22.10 -18.17
C LEU A 248 19.88 22.53 -19.58
N LYS A 249 19.58 21.74 -20.61
CA LYS A 249 19.85 22.10 -22.02
C LYS A 249 19.11 23.36 -22.46
N ASN A 250 17.89 23.60 -21.98
CA ASN A 250 17.15 24.82 -22.28
C ASN A 250 17.66 26.03 -21.49
N ASN A 251 18.11 25.84 -20.24
CA ASN A 251 18.77 26.90 -19.46
C ASN A 251 20.04 27.36 -20.18
N GLU A 252 20.85 26.44 -20.63
CA GLU A 252 22.05 26.73 -21.39
C GLU A 252 21.76 27.46 -22.72
N PHE A 253 20.77 26.99 -23.47
CA PHE A 253 20.32 27.65 -24.70
C PHE A 253 19.85 29.10 -24.42
N LEU A 254 19.07 29.34 -23.39
CA LEU A 254 18.63 30.69 -23.03
C LEU A 254 19.78 31.59 -22.60
N ALA A 255 20.73 31.04 -21.81
CA ALA A 255 21.95 31.78 -21.42
C ALA A 255 22.81 32.18 -22.63
N ARG A 256 23.01 31.25 -23.58
CA ARG A 256 23.73 31.57 -24.84
C ARG A 256 22.99 32.60 -25.69
N SER A 257 21.67 32.46 -25.84
CA SER A 257 20.85 33.42 -26.61
C SER A 257 20.85 34.83 -26.00
N ALA A 258 20.96 34.93 -24.66
CA ALA A 258 21.09 36.21 -23.97
C ALA A 258 22.44 36.87 -24.19
N LEU A 259 23.53 36.09 -24.37
CA LEU A 259 24.87 36.58 -24.60
C LEU A 259 25.11 36.99 -26.06
N ASP A 260 24.49 36.32 -27.03
CA ASP A 260 24.63 36.63 -28.46
C ASP A 260 23.27 36.64 -29.18
N PRO A 261 22.54 37.78 -29.13
CA PRO A 261 21.22 37.91 -29.77
C PRO A 261 21.25 37.86 -31.30
N SER A 262 22.42 37.92 -31.91
CA SER A 262 22.59 37.92 -33.36
C SER A 262 22.74 36.53 -33.97
N SER A 263 23.01 35.50 -33.18
CA SER A 263 22.98 34.13 -33.63
C SER A 263 21.55 33.68 -33.85
N SER A 264 21.05 33.71 -35.11
CA SER A 264 19.72 33.26 -35.49
C SER A 264 19.57 31.75 -35.33
N SER A 265 19.46 31.28 -34.11
CA SER A 265 19.05 29.91 -33.83
C SER A 265 17.57 29.77 -34.14
N THR A 266 17.18 28.62 -34.73
CA THR A 266 15.79 28.25 -34.96
C THR A 266 15.00 28.40 -33.63
N PRO A 267 13.78 28.98 -33.66
CA PRO A 267 13.00 29.16 -32.46
C PRO A 267 12.75 27.80 -31.81
N ARG A 268 13.29 27.62 -30.60
CA ARG A 268 13.13 26.42 -29.81
C ARG A 268 12.08 26.62 -28.74
N ASN A 269 11.15 25.67 -28.59
CA ASN A 269 10.18 25.73 -27.50
C ASN A 269 10.91 25.45 -26.17
N THR A 270 10.95 26.45 -25.30
CA THR A 270 11.61 26.40 -23.98
C THR A 270 10.63 26.13 -22.83
N GLN A 271 9.37 25.84 -23.12
CA GLN A 271 8.36 25.47 -22.13
C GLN A 271 8.57 24.03 -21.67
N ASP A 272 9.43 23.84 -20.68
CA ASP A 272 9.88 22.53 -20.19
C ASP A 272 9.66 22.31 -18.70
N GLN A 273 9.21 23.35 -18.00
CA GLN A 273 9.01 23.34 -16.57
C GLN A 273 7.54 23.01 -16.18
N SER A 274 7.32 22.88 -14.90
CA SER A 274 6.04 22.71 -14.24
C SER A 274 5.92 23.72 -13.09
N PHE A 275 4.82 23.76 -12.39
CA PHE A 275 4.64 24.65 -11.24
C PHE A 275 5.64 24.38 -10.12
N THR A 276 5.86 23.09 -9.83
CA THR A 276 6.77 22.65 -8.77
C THR A 276 7.73 21.58 -9.30
N ARG A 277 8.86 21.38 -8.61
CA ARG A 277 9.92 20.50 -9.06
C ARG A 277 9.56 19.00 -9.00
N PRO A 278 8.83 18.47 -7.97
CA PRO A 278 8.57 17.05 -7.86
C PRO A 278 7.84 16.48 -9.08
N LYS A 279 8.35 15.34 -9.59
CA LYS A 279 7.79 14.64 -10.74
C LYS A 279 7.27 13.25 -10.40
N VAL A 280 7.85 12.63 -9.38
CA VAL A 280 7.50 11.26 -9.00
C VAL A 280 6.99 11.26 -7.56
N LEU A 281 5.82 10.66 -7.35
CA LEU A 281 5.30 10.33 -6.03
C LEU A 281 5.27 8.82 -5.87
N LEU A 282 5.94 8.33 -4.83
CA LEU A 282 5.97 6.94 -4.44
C LEU A 282 5.28 6.77 -3.08
N LEU A 283 4.17 6.03 -3.06
CA LEU A 283 3.42 5.72 -1.85
C LEU A 283 3.64 4.25 -1.45
N THR A 284 4.05 4.03 -0.22
CA THR A 284 4.25 2.70 0.38
C THR A 284 3.65 2.65 1.79
N PRO A 285 3.20 1.48 2.28
CA PRO A 285 2.52 1.42 3.57
C PRO A 285 3.45 1.59 4.77
N PHE A 286 4.69 1.08 4.69
CA PHE A 286 5.63 1.00 5.80
C PHE A 286 7.04 1.43 5.41
N ARG A 287 7.88 1.76 6.42
CA ARG A 287 9.28 2.13 6.22
C ARG A 287 10.14 1.00 5.64
N ASN A 288 9.87 -0.27 5.98
CA ASN A 288 10.58 -1.41 5.40
C ASN A 288 10.39 -1.48 3.87
N SER A 289 9.17 -1.27 3.40
CA SER A 289 8.86 -1.22 1.96
C SER A 289 9.54 -0.02 1.29
N ALA A 290 9.49 1.15 1.95
CA ALA A 290 10.17 2.36 1.49
C ALA A 290 11.69 2.18 1.39
N LEU A 291 12.31 1.49 2.35
CA LEU A 291 13.74 1.17 2.32
C LEU A 291 14.10 0.33 1.09
N SER A 292 13.33 -0.72 0.80
CA SER A 292 13.52 -1.55 -0.40
C SER A 292 13.41 -0.73 -1.70
N TRP A 293 12.42 0.16 -1.80
CA TRP A 293 12.26 1.04 -2.95
C TRP A 293 13.43 2.00 -3.15
N VAL A 294 13.94 2.60 -2.07
CA VAL A 294 15.09 3.52 -2.17
C VAL A 294 16.34 2.77 -2.59
N GLN A 295 16.55 1.54 -2.14
CA GLN A 295 17.67 0.71 -2.60
C GLN A 295 17.64 0.52 -4.13
N HIS A 296 16.46 0.25 -4.71
CA HIS A 296 16.31 0.17 -6.16
C HIS A 296 16.52 1.54 -6.84
N LEU A 297 15.94 2.63 -6.32
CA LEU A 297 16.12 3.97 -6.88
C LEU A 297 17.61 4.38 -6.90
N VAL A 298 18.32 4.16 -5.80
CA VAL A 298 19.75 4.47 -5.67
C VAL A 298 20.58 3.68 -6.66
N SER A 299 20.22 2.44 -6.97
CA SER A 299 20.93 1.62 -7.95
C SER A 299 20.90 2.23 -9.36
N TYR A 300 19.90 3.07 -9.67
CA TYR A 300 19.74 3.73 -10.97
C TYR A 300 20.15 5.21 -10.99
N LEU A 301 20.81 5.71 -9.95
CA LEU A 301 21.42 7.04 -9.98
C LEU A 301 22.48 7.13 -11.10
N PRO A 302 22.75 8.33 -11.67
CA PRO A 302 23.77 8.51 -12.66
C PRO A 302 25.13 7.96 -12.21
N PRO A 303 25.94 7.37 -13.09
CA PRO A 303 27.26 6.85 -12.71
C PRO A 303 28.23 7.94 -12.25
N THR A 304 27.94 9.20 -12.57
CA THR A 304 28.66 10.38 -12.11
C THR A 304 28.31 10.79 -10.68
N THR A 305 27.23 10.26 -10.12
CA THR A 305 26.84 10.52 -8.72
C THR A 305 27.81 9.80 -7.78
N SER A 306 28.68 10.57 -7.15
CA SER A 306 29.71 10.04 -6.23
C SER A 306 29.28 10.11 -4.76
N LEU A 307 28.29 10.94 -4.45
CA LEU A 307 27.84 11.21 -3.10
C LEU A 307 26.32 11.02 -2.97
N ILE A 308 25.90 10.31 -1.92
CA ILE A 308 24.49 10.23 -1.52
C ILE A 308 24.39 10.81 -0.11
N GLU A 309 23.99 12.06 -0.04
CA GLU A 309 23.87 12.79 1.21
C GLU A 309 22.75 12.24 2.07
N SER A 310 22.99 12.15 3.38
CA SER A 310 22.04 11.66 4.39
C SER A 310 21.54 10.21 4.18
N TYR A 311 22.20 9.41 3.30
CA TYR A 311 21.81 8.02 3.10
C TYR A 311 22.02 7.14 4.34
N PRO A 312 23.13 7.26 5.10
CA PRO A 312 23.28 6.52 6.37
C PRO A 312 22.16 6.85 7.39
N ARG A 313 21.78 8.13 7.47
CA ARG A 313 20.63 8.55 8.29
C ARG A 313 19.34 7.90 7.81
N PHE A 314 19.10 7.89 6.49
CA PHE A 314 17.93 7.25 5.91
C PHE A 314 17.86 5.76 6.27
N VAL A 315 18.95 5.03 6.07
CA VAL A 315 19.03 3.60 6.42
C VAL A 315 18.78 3.39 7.92
N SER A 316 19.36 4.21 8.78
CA SER A 316 19.15 4.13 10.24
C SER A 316 17.70 4.40 10.67
N GLU A 317 17.01 5.38 10.05
CA GLU A 317 15.62 5.71 10.38
C GLU A 317 14.60 4.72 9.81
N TYR A 318 14.92 4.08 8.66
CA TYR A 318 14.00 3.17 7.94
C TYR A 318 14.28 1.69 8.19
N SER A 319 15.41 1.35 8.80
CA SER A 319 15.67 0.01 9.33
C SER A 319 15.20 -0.12 10.78
N LEU A 320 15.41 -1.29 11.35
CA LEU A 320 15.21 -1.49 12.79
C LEU A 320 16.26 -0.72 13.59
N PRO A 321 15.89 -0.20 14.77
CA PRO A 321 16.85 0.41 15.68
C PRO A 321 18.03 -0.53 15.98
N GLU A 322 19.22 0.04 16.14
CA GLU A 322 20.44 -0.71 16.41
C GLU A 322 20.30 -1.56 17.68
N GLY A 323 20.62 -2.83 17.60
CA GLY A 323 20.46 -3.81 18.68
C GLY A 323 19.01 -4.32 18.90
N ALA A 324 18.05 -3.94 18.09
CA ALA A 324 16.72 -4.54 18.10
C ALA A 324 16.71 -5.87 17.33
N SER A 325 16.01 -6.87 17.87
CA SER A 325 15.77 -8.14 17.18
C SER A 325 14.37 -8.19 16.57
N ASP A 326 14.26 -8.79 15.39
CA ASP A 326 12.99 -9.00 14.73
C ASP A 326 12.54 -10.45 14.89
N LYS A 327 11.46 -10.64 15.66
CA LYS A 327 10.88 -11.97 15.89
C LYS A 327 10.42 -12.65 14.61
N LEU A 328 9.98 -11.87 13.61
CA LEU A 328 9.52 -12.43 12.34
C LEU A 328 10.68 -12.96 11.50
N VAL A 329 11.86 -12.36 11.62
CA VAL A 329 13.08 -12.85 10.98
C VAL A 329 13.67 -14.03 11.75
N GLU A 330 13.75 -13.93 13.10
CA GLU A 330 14.28 -14.98 13.96
C GLU A 330 13.46 -16.27 13.90
N ARG A 331 12.15 -16.15 13.68
CA ARG A 331 11.19 -17.25 13.68
C ARG A 331 10.33 -17.22 12.40
N ALA A 332 10.98 -16.97 11.26
CA ALA A 332 10.29 -16.90 9.98
C ALA A 332 9.43 -18.14 9.68
N ASP A 333 9.90 -19.30 10.12
CA ASP A 333 9.18 -20.56 9.96
C ASP A 333 7.88 -20.66 10.78
N GLU A 334 7.70 -19.82 11.82
CA GLU A 334 6.50 -19.83 12.67
C GLU A 334 5.32 -19.06 12.07
N TYR A 335 5.55 -18.27 11.02
CA TYR A 335 4.56 -17.39 10.43
C TYR A 335 4.41 -17.64 8.93
N PRO A 336 3.23 -17.41 8.36
CA PRO A 336 3.06 -17.44 6.92
C PRO A 336 3.96 -16.42 6.22
N ARG A 337 4.46 -16.77 5.04
CA ARG A 337 5.40 -15.95 4.27
C ARG A 337 4.88 -14.54 4.01
N ASP A 338 3.61 -14.40 3.64
CA ASP A 338 2.96 -13.11 3.40
C ASP A 338 3.05 -12.19 4.62
N HIS A 339 2.86 -12.74 5.82
CA HIS A 339 2.96 -11.97 7.07
C HIS A 339 4.41 -11.57 7.38
N VAL A 340 5.36 -12.49 7.22
CA VAL A 340 6.79 -12.20 7.42
C VAL A 340 7.24 -11.11 6.48
N GLU A 341 6.99 -11.25 5.17
CA GLU A 341 7.44 -10.30 4.16
C GLU A 341 6.79 -8.91 4.32
N THR A 342 5.55 -8.85 4.78
CA THR A 342 4.87 -7.58 5.01
C THR A 342 5.36 -6.86 6.27
N PHE A 343 5.63 -7.60 7.36
CA PHE A 343 5.85 -7.01 8.69
C PHE A 343 7.27 -7.15 9.22
N LYS A 344 8.21 -7.79 8.50
CA LYS A 344 9.62 -7.82 8.91
C LYS A 344 10.24 -6.42 8.81
N GLY A 345 11.11 -6.07 9.74
CA GLY A 345 11.79 -4.79 9.74
C GLY A 345 10.96 -3.66 10.38
N ASN A 346 11.16 -2.44 9.90
CA ASN A 346 10.50 -1.25 10.45
C ASN A 346 9.11 -1.05 9.82
N ILE A 347 8.06 -1.24 10.61
CA ILE A 347 6.65 -1.13 10.21
C ILE A 347 5.99 0.20 10.62
N ASP A 348 6.77 1.23 10.90
CA ASP A 348 6.22 2.57 11.10
C ASP A 348 5.58 3.07 9.79
N ASP A 349 4.34 3.55 9.88
CA ASP A 349 3.54 4.05 8.78
C ASP A 349 3.45 5.59 8.76
N THR A 350 4.27 6.29 9.56
CA THR A 350 4.29 7.76 9.64
C THR A 350 5.63 8.29 9.12
N PHE A 351 5.82 8.27 7.79
CA PHE A 351 7.08 8.73 7.20
C PHE A 351 6.87 9.51 5.91
N ARG A 352 7.87 10.32 5.59
CA ARG A 352 8.01 11.04 4.32
C ARG A 352 9.48 11.34 4.07
N CYS A 353 9.89 11.35 2.82
CA CYS A 353 11.25 11.67 2.39
C CYS A 353 11.22 12.29 0.99
N GLY A 354 11.77 13.50 0.85
CA GLY A 354 12.08 14.09 -0.44
C GLY A 354 13.46 13.63 -0.90
N ILE A 355 13.60 13.29 -2.17
CA ILE A 355 14.87 12.86 -2.79
C ILE A 355 15.18 13.84 -3.92
N LYS A 356 16.27 14.59 -3.79
CA LYS A 356 16.81 15.49 -4.83
C LYS A 356 17.89 14.74 -5.60
N VAL A 357 17.80 14.75 -6.92
CA VAL A 357 18.78 14.10 -7.80
C VAL A 357 19.49 15.15 -8.61
N THR A 358 20.81 15.22 -8.49
CA THR A 358 21.69 16.05 -9.30
C THR A 358 22.69 15.16 -10.06
N ARG A 359 23.47 15.75 -10.97
CA ARG A 359 24.46 14.99 -11.74
C ARG A 359 25.56 14.39 -10.86
N LYS A 360 25.98 15.09 -9.80
CA LYS A 360 27.10 14.72 -8.92
C LYS A 360 26.64 14.08 -7.60
N ALA A 361 25.46 14.43 -7.10
CA ALA A 361 24.97 14.02 -5.80
C ALA A 361 23.49 13.66 -5.82
N ALA A 362 23.08 12.78 -4.92
CA ALA A 362 21.68 12.60 -4.54
C ALA A 362 21.54 12.98 -3.06
N LYS A 363 20.49 13.69 -2.69
CA LYS A 363 20.24 14.15 -1.32
C LYS A 363 18.91 13.57 -0.81
N MET A 364 18.98 12.83 0.31
CA MET A 364 17.81 12.37 1.04
C MET A 364 17.30 13.46 1.97
N PHE A 365 16.01 13.40 2.33
CA PHE A 365 15.34 14.36 3.19
C PHE A 365 15.38 15.81 2.69
N SER A 366 15.45 15.99 1.37
CA SER A 366 15.26 17.31 0.77
C SER A 366 13.84 17.82 1.02
N GLU A 367 13.67 19.13 1.09
CA GLU A 367 12.36 19.77 1.12
C GLU A 367 11.54 19.36 -0.11
N PHE A 368 10.22 19.28 0.03
CA PHE A 368 9.38 18.76 -1.05
C PHE A 368 9.49 19.58 -2.33
N TYR A 369 9.51 20.90 -2.23
CA TYR A 369 9.67 21.80 -3.40
C TYR A 369 11.01 21.67 -4.11
N GLN A 370 12.03 21.16 -3.45
CA GLN A 370 13.35 20.92 -4.02
C GLN A 370 13.58 19.46 -4.47
N ALA A 371 12.69 18.55 -4.10
CA ALA A 371 12.81 17.13 -4.42
C ALA A 371 12.37 16.83 -5.85
N ASP A 372 12.97 15.84 -6.48
CA ASP A 372 12.53 15.28 -7.76
C ASP A 372 11.56 14.09 -7.54
N VAL A 373 11.81 13.35 -6.45
CA VAL A 373 10.98 12.19 -6.02
C VAL A 373 10.52 12.43 -4.59
N ILE A 374 9.23 12.30 -4.35
CA ILE A 374 8.66 12.28 -3.00
C ILE A 374 8.26 10.83 -2.69
N MET A 375 8.77 10.31 -1.58
CA MET A 375 8.40 9.01 -1.05
C MET A 375 7.74 9.20 0.31
N ALA A 376 6.56 8.63 0.49
CA ALA A 376 5.81 8.77 1.73
C ALA A 376 4.85 7.60 1.96
N SER A 377 4.39 7.47 3.21
CA SER A 377 3.15 6.75 3.48
C SER A 377 1.95 7.68 3.29
N PRO A 378 0.77 7.14 2.93
CA PRO A 378 -0.44 7.96 2.84
C PRO A 378 -0.75 8.75 4.12
N LEU A 379 -0.55 8.15 5.30
CA LEU A 379 -0.73 8.80 6.59
C LEU A 379 0.33 9.90 6.83
N GLY A 380 1.60 9.61 6.57
CA GLY A 380 2.69 10.57 6.75
C GLY A 380 2.55 11.79 5.87
N LEU A 381 2.13 11.59 4.61
CA LEU A 381 1.88 12.68 3.67
C LEU A 381 0.66 13.51 4.08
N ARG A 382 -0.46 12.87 4.45
CA ARG A 382 -1.65 13.56 4.97
C ARG A 382 -1.32 14.40 6.19
N THR A 383 -0.58 13.83 7.14
CA THR A 383 -0.18 14.55 8.37
C THR A 383 0.67 15.78 8.06
N SER A 384 1.56 15.70 7.05
CA SER A 384 2.34 16.86 6.61
C SER A 384 1.43 17.94 6.02
N ILE A 385 0.57 17.57 5.06
CA ILE A 385 -0.35 18.49 4.41
C ILE A 385 -1.29 19.15 5.43
N GLU A 386 -1.87 18.40 6.36
CA GLU A 386 -2.77 18.96 7.39
C GLU A 386 -2.04 19.87 8.39
N LYS A 387 -0.75 19.61 8.66
CA LYS A 387 0.07 20.41 9.56
C LYS A 387 0.52 21.70 8.91
N ASP A 388 1.01 21.61 7.69
CA ASP A 388 1.64 22.72 6.98
C ASP A 388 0.58 23.56 6.21
N GLY A 389 -0.62 23.01 5.99
CA GLY A 389 -1.73 23.65 5.26
C GLY A 389 -1.50 23.72 3.74
N ASP A 390 -0.46 23.05 3.24
CA ASP A 390 0.02 23.14 1.88
C ASP A 390 0.08 21.77 1.20
N SER A 391 -0.38 21.71 -0.04
CA SER A 391 -0.34 20.51 -0.90
C SER A 391 0.18 20.80 -2.31
N ASP A 392 0.63 22.03 -2.58
CA ASP A 392 1.01 22.50 -3.92
C ASP A 392 2.18 21.74 -4.53
N PHE A 393 3.05 21.17 -3.70
CA PHE A 393 4.13 20.27 -4.16
C PHE A 393 3.59 19.01 -4.90
N LEU A 394 2.30 18.69 -4.79
CA LEU A 394 1.65 17.60 -5.53
C LEU A 394 1.10 18.03 -6.90
N SER A 395 1.11 19.32 -7.22
CA SER A 395 0.55 19.90 -8.45
C SER A 395 1.21 19.34 -9.73
N SER A 396 2.48 19.01 -9.63
CA SER A 396 3.35 18.72 -10.78
C SER A 396 3.81 17.27 -10.90
N ILE A 397 3.16 16.35 -10.21
CA ILE A 397 3.45 14.92 -10.27
C ILE A 397 3.06 14.36 -11.64
N GLU A 398 4.03 13.79 -12.34
CA GLU A 398 3.88 13.16 -13.66
C GLU A 398 3.83 11.62 -13.55
N ILE A 399 4.50 11.01 -12.56
CA ILE A 399 4.45 9.58 -12.27
C ILE A 399 4.01 9.35 -10.81
N LEU A 400 2.95 8.57 -10.65
CA LEU A 400 2.49 8.06 -9.36
C LEU A 400 2.73 6.56 -9.28
N ILE A 401 3.41 6.11 -8.24
CA ILE A 401 3.60 4.69 -7.93
C ILE A 401 2.98 4.43 -6.55
N VAL A 402 2.05 3.49 -6.47
CA VAL A 402 1.46 3.05 -5.20
C VAL A 402 1.69 1.55 -5.07
N ASP A 403 2.49 1.16 -4.10
CA ASP A 403 2.86 -0.24 -3.88
C ASP A 403 2.18 -0.80 -2.63
N GLN A 404 1.83 -2.09 -2.67
CA GLN A 404 1.17 -2.80 -1.58
C GLN A 404 -0.19 -2.18 -1.18
N MET A 405 -1.04 -1.92 -2.16
CA MET A 405 -2.34 -1.28 -1.91
C MET A 405 -3.29 -2.16 -1.06
N ASP A 406 -3.13 -3.47 -1.11
CA ASP A 406 -3.83 -4.43 -0.23
C ASP A 406 -3.50 -4.20 1.25
N VAL A 407 -2.25 -3.88 1.57
CA VAL A 407 -1.83 -3.50 2.92
C VAL A 407 -2.45 -2.16 3.33
N MET A 408 -2.49 -1.18 2.42
CA MET A 408 -3.13 0.12 2.66
C MET A 408 -4.64 0.00 2.90
N LEU A 409 -5.31 -0.97 2.27
CA LEU A 409 -6.72 -1.30 2.56
C LEU A 409 -6.92 -1.81 4.00
N MET A 410 -5.93 -2.52 4.54
CA MET A 410 -5.95 -2.97 5.94
C MET A 410 -5.54 -1.88 6.93
N GLN A 411 -4.97 -0.77 6.46
CA GLN A 411 -4.74 0.46 7.25
C GLN A 411 -5.97 1.37 7.20
N ASN A 412 -5.84 2.62 6.83
CA ASN A 412 -6.94 3.53 6.62
C ASN A 412 -6.96 4.02 5.17
N TRP A 413 -7.88 3.47 4.39
CA TRP A 413 -8.04 3.78 2.96
C TRP A 413 -8.35 5.24 2.68
N GLU A 414 -8.97 5.96 3.63
CA GLU A 414 -9.25 7.39 3.50
C GLU A 414 -7.98 8.23 3.29
N HIS A 415 -6.83 7.80 3.85
CA HIS A 415 -5.57 8.53 3.64
C HIS A 415 -5.10 8.44 2.18
N VAL A 416 -5.29 7.29 1.53
CA VAL A 416 -5.00 7.15 0.10
C VAL A 416 -5.91 8.06 -0.73
N GLN A 417 -7.22 8.06 -0.46
CA GLN A 417 -8.19 8.92 -1.13
C GLN A 417 -7.85 10.41 -0.95
N PHE A 418 -7.50 10.81 0.27
CA PHE A 418 -7.09 12.18 0.60
C PHE A 418 -5.90 12.67 -0.25
N VAL A 419 -4.89 11.81 -0.44
CA VAL A 419 -3.73 12.14 -1.29
C VAL A 419 -4.13 12.20 -2.75
N MET A 420 -4.89 11.20 -3.24
CA MET A 420 -5.33 11.14 -4.64
C MET A 420 -6.17 12.35 -5.07
N GLU A 421 -6.99 12.88 -4.17
CA GLU A 421 -7.80 14.06 -4.40
C GLU A 421 -7.00 15.37 -4.55
N ARG A 422 -5.77 15.40 -4.03
CA ARG A 422 -4.89 16.58 -4.08
C ARG A 422 -3.87 16.55 -5.20
N LEU A 423 -3.72 15.41 -5.86
CA LEU A 423 -2.80 15.29 -6.99
C LEU A 423 -3.22 16.15 -8.17
N ASN A 424 -2.24 16.84 -8.74
CA ASN A 424 -2.38 17.67 -9.96
C ASN A 424 -3.44 18.77 -9.86
N ARG A 425 -3.77 19.25 -8.66
CA ARG A 425 -4.54 20.46 -8.49
C ARG A 425 -3.69 21.65 -8.89
N MET A 426 -4.35 22.73 -9.34
CA MET A 426 -3.67 24.00 -9.54
C MET A 426 -3.12 24.48 -8.21
N PRO A 427 -1.85 24.92 -8.16
CA PRO A 427 -1.26 25.43 -6.92
C PRO A 427 -1.95 26.74 -6.49
N GLU A 428 -2.02 26.98 -5.19
CA GLU A 428 -2.57 28.19 -4.61
C GLU A 428 -1.56 29.34 -4.65
N GLU A 429 -0.25 29.01 -4.58
CA GLU A 429 0.87 29.95 -4.63
C GLU A 429 1.76 29.68 -5.86
N ASP A 430 2.50 30.70 -6.31
CA ASP A 430 3.37 30.59 -7.50
C ASP A 430 4.69 29.86 -7.24
N HIS A 431 5.10 29.72 -5.98
CA HIS A 431 6.36 29.08 -5.55
C HIS A 431 7.59 29.51 -6.36
N GLY A 432 7.57 30.72 -6.92
CA GLY A 432 8.66 31.28 -7.72
C GLY A 432 8.82 30.63 -9.09
N CYS A 433 7.81 29.96 -9.64
CA CYS A 433 7.88 29.35 -10.97
C CYS A 433 7.85 30.43 -12.08
N ASP A 434 8.61 30.20 -13.15
CA ASP A 434 8.57 31.03 -14.36
C ASP A 434 7.44 30.53 -15.28
N PHE A 435 6.29 31.22 -15.24
CA PHE A 435 5.12 30.86 -16.04
C PHE A 435 5.40 30.84 -17.55
N SER A 436 6.38 31.59 -18.04
CA SER A 436 6.76 31.57 -19.47
C SER A 436 7.37 30.23 -19.88
N ARG A 437 7.90 29.48 -18.91
CA ARG A 437 8.54 28.17 -19.11
C ARG A 437 7.66 27.00 -18.69
N VAL A 438 6.52 27.28 -18.06
CA VAL A 438 5.58 26.19 -17.68
C VAL A 438 4.94 25.60 -18.93
N LYS A 439 4.90 24.28 -19.02
CA LYS A 439 4.25 23.57 -20.12
C LYS A 439 2.75 23.96 -20.20
N PRO A 440 2.18 24.20 -21.39
CA PRO A 440 0.83 24.71 -21.56
C PRO A 440 -0.25 23.88 -20.85
N TRP A 441 -0.12 22.56 -20.89
CA TRP A 441 -1.10 21.67 -20.28
C TRP A 441 -1.14 21.70 -18.74
N TYR A 442 -0.08 22.21 -18.06
CA TYR A 442 -0.16 22.53 -16.63
C TYR A 442 -1.01 23.77 -16.40
N LEU A 443 -0.77 24.83 -17.21
CA LEU A 443 -1.53 26.08 -17.13
C LEU A 443 -3.03 25.87 -17.40
N ASP A 444 -3.36 24.94 -18.27
CA ASP A 444 -4.74 24.54 -18.60
C ASP A 444 -5.37 23.60 -17.55
N GLY A 445 -4.67 23.23 -16.49
CA GLY A 445 -5.17 22.30 -15.47
C GLY A 445 -5.36 20.86 -15.97
N LYS A 446 -4.62 20.43 -17.01
CA LYS A 446 -4.75 19.11 -17.65
C LYS A 446 -3.73 18.07 -17.15
N ALA A 447 -2.96 18.39 -16.11
CA ALA A 447 -1.89 17.53 -15.59
C ALA A 447 -2.38 16.13 -15.20
N ALA A 448 -3.56 16.01 -14.62
CA ALA A 448 -4.17 14.73 -14.26
C ALA A 448 -4.41 13.78 -15.46
N HIS A 449 -4.61 14.33 -16.66
CA HIS A 449 -4.83 13.58 -17.90
C HIS A 449 -3.53 13.05 -18.53
N LEU A 450 -2.38 13.52 -18.06
CA LEU A 450 -1.07 13.07 -18.53
C LEU A 450 -0.28 12.31 -17.46
N ARG A 451 -0.69 12.35 -16.19
CA ARG A 451 -0.04 11.60 -15.12
C ARG A 451 -0.16 10.10 -15.37
N GLN A 452 0.96 9.39 -15.32
CA GLN A 452 0.98 7.93 -15.30
C GLN A 452 0.85 7.42 -13.87
N SER A 453 -0.15 6.56 -13.63
CA SER A 453 -0.39 5.94 -12.31
C SER A 453 -0.10 4.45 -12.38
N ILE A 454 0.81 3.95 -11.54
CA ILE A 454 1.23 2.56 -11.43
C ILE A 454 0.78 2.04 -10.07
N LEU A 455 -0.28 1.23 -10.07
CA LEU A 455 -0.97 0.75 -8.90
C LEU A 455 -0.71 -0.76 -8.71
N LEU A 456 0.03 -1.13 -7.65
CA LEU A 456 0.44 -2.50 -7.36
C LEU A 456 -0.27 -3.04 -6.11
N SER A 457 -0.80 -4.25 -6.20
CA SER A 457 -1.52 -4.91 -5.11
C SER A 457 -1.39 -6.43 -5.23
N SER A 458 -1.52 -7.17 -4.14
CA SER A 458 -1.56 -8.64 -4.18
C SER A 458 -2.94 -9.17 -4.57
N LEU A 459 -3.99 -8.35 -4.43
CA LEU A 459 -5.35 -8.75 -4.74
C LEU A 459 -6.18 -7.61 -5.35
N ASP A 460 -7.21 -7.98 -6.07
CA ASP A 460 -8.19 -7.07 -6.67
C ASP A 460 -9.33 -6.79 -5.69
N SER A 461 -9.77 -5.55 -5.61
CA SER A 461 -10.90 -5.18 -4.76
C SER A 461 -11.78 -4.11 -5.41
N PRO A 462 -13.04 -3.97 -5.01
CA PRO A 462 -13.91 -2.90 -5.49
C PRO A 462 -13.33 -1.50 -5.26
N GLU A 463 -12.64 -1.29 -4.12
CA GLU A 463 -12.02 -0.02 -3.75
C GLU A 463 -10.88 0.35 -4.70
N LEU A 464 -10.01 -0.62 -5.05
CA LEU A 464 -8.93 -0.44 -6.00
C LEU A 464 -9.46 -0.12 -7.41
N ARG A 465 -10.49 -0.85 -7.85
CA ARG A 465 -11.14 -0.59 -9.13
C ARG A 465 -11.81 0.77 -9.17
N ALA A 466 -12.46 1.18 -8.07
CA ALA A 466 -13.07 2.49 -7.94
C ALA A 466 -12.03 3.61 -8.01
N LEU A 467 -10.91 3.48 -7.29
CA LEU A 467 -9.80 4.42 -7.35
C LEU A 467 -9.24 4.51 -8.78
N PHE A 468 -8.95 3.38 -9.41
CA PHE A 468 -8.43 3.31 -10.78
C PHE A 468 -9.38 3.95 -11.81
N THR A 469 -10.68 3.79 -11.61
CA THR A 469 -11.68 4.38 -12.52
C THR A 469 -11.85 5.88 -12.29
N ARG A 470 -11.85 6.33 -11.01
CA ARG A 470 -12.19 7.70 -10.65
C ARG A 470 -11.02 8.67 -10.62
N SER A 471 -9.80 8.18 -10.37
CA SER A 471 -8.63 9.02 -10.15
C SER A 471 -7.51 8.87 -11.18
N CYS A 472 -7.60 7.89 -12.06
CA CYS A 472 -6.64 7.66 -13.14
C CYS A 472 -7.30 8.06 -14.46
N HIS A 473 -6.79 9.09 -15.14
CA HIS A 473 -7.41 9.69 -16.34
C HIS A 473 -6.45 9.82 -17.52
N ASN A 474 -5.35 9.05 -17.50
CA ASN A 474 -4.28 9.20 -18.48
C ASN A 474 -4.75 8.97 -19.91
N ARG A 475 -4.49 9.93 -20.79
CA ARG A 475 -4.91 9.93 -22.20
C ARG A 475 -4.22 8.89 -23.09
N SER A 476 -3.10 8.32 -22.66
CA SER A 476 -2.50 7.16 -23.33
C SER A 476 -3.29 5.87 -23.12
N GLY A 477 -4.26 5.88 -22.20
CA GLY A 477 -5.12 4.75 -21.90
C GLY A 477 -4.87 4.16 -20.54
N LYS A 478 -5.64 3.12 -20.22
CA LYS A 478 -5.62 2.39 -18.95
C LYS A 478 -5.45 0.89 -19.21
N LEU A 479 -4.67 0.24 -18.36
CA LEU A 479 -4.41 -1.19 -18.41
C LEU A 479 -4.65 -1.79 -17.02
N ARG A 480 -5.50 -2.81 -16.95
CA ARG A 480 -5.74 -3.55 -15.71
C ARG A 480 -5.49 -5.04 -15.93
N ALA A 481 -4.56 -5.60 -15.17
CA ALA A 481 -4.35 -7.04 -15.17
C ALA A 481 -5.53 -7.76 -14.52
N ILE A 482 -5.87 -8.93 -15.08
CA ILE A 482 -6.92 -9.79 -14.54
C ILE A 482 -6.22 -10.83 -13.66
N PRO A 483 -6.38 -10.78 -12.33
CA PRO A 483 -5.89 -11.86 -11.49
C PRO A 483 -6.69 -13.12 -11.76
N ARG A 484 -6.02 -14.25 -11.83
CA ARG A 484 -6.69 -15.56 -11.79
C ARG A 484 -6.88 -15.93 -10.32
N ALA A 485 -7.96 -16.65 -10.02
CA ALA A 485 -8.09 -17.28 -8.72
C ALA A 485 -6.86 -18.17 -8.46
N PRO A 486 -6.40 -18.29 -7.20
CA PRO A 486 -5.27 -19.15 -6.83
C PRO A 486 -5.42 -20.56 -7.41
N ASN A 487 -4.32 -21.30 -7.49
CA ASN A 487 -4.31 -22.67 -8.03
C ASN A 487 -4.91 -22.79 -9.44
N ASN A 488 -4.46 -21.94 -10.38
CA ASN A 488 -4.91 -21.94 -11.76
C ASN A 488 -6.43 -21.73 -11.96
N GLY A 489 -7.09 -21.05 -11.02
CA GLY A 489 -8.52 -20.78 -11.09
C GLY A 489 -9.40 -21.73 -10.26
N GLU A 490 -8.81 -22.65 -9.52
CA GLU A 490 -9.52 -23.58 -8.61
C GLU A 490 -9.78 -22.98 -7.22
N GLY A 491 -9.14 -21.85 -6.88
CA GLY A 491 -9.26 -21.21 -5.57
C GLY A 491 -8.43 -21.92 -4.49
N VAL A 492 -8.78 -21.64 -3.22
CA VAL A 492 -8.04 -22.16 -2.05
C VAL A 492 -8.79 -23.26 -1.27
N LEU A 493 -9.92 -23.73 -1.77
CA LEU A 493 -10.69 -24.79 -1.09
C LEU A 493 -9.90 -26.08 -0.90
N GLY A 494 -9.05 -26.44 -1.86
CA GLY A 494 -8.19 -27.62 -1.76
C GLY A 494 -7.15 -27.56 -0.62
N MET A 495 -6.96 -26.39 0.02
CA MET A 495 -6.10 -26.19 1.19
C MET A 495 -6.84 -26.38 2.53
N VAL A 496 -8.17 -26.47 2.49
CA VAL A 496 -8.99 -26.68 3.69
C VAL A 496 -8.82 -28.13 4.17
N PRO A 497 -8.74 -28.38 5.50
CA PRO A 497 -8.68 -29.73 6.04
C PRO A 497 -9.84 -30.61 5.53
N ARG A 498 -9.51 -31.85 5.13
CA ARG A 498 -10.48 -32.79 4.56
C ARG A 498 -11.52 -33.18 5.60
N GLY A 499 -12.74 -33.46 5.16
CA GLY A 499 -13.82 -33.89 6.07
C GLY A 499 -14.59 -32.75 6.76
N LEU A 500 -14.05 -31.53 6.79
CA LEU A 500 -14.71 -30.38 7.40
C LEU A 500 -15.93 -29.96 6.57
N ARG A 501 -17.11 -29.92 7.21
CA ARG A 501 -18.35 -29.46 6.57
C ARG A 501 -18.36 -27.96 6.40
N GLN A 502 -18.53 -27.47 5.16
CA GLN A 502 -18.63 -26.07 4.83
C GLN A 502 -19.99 -25.76 4.23
N VAL A 503 -20.71 -24.83 4.84
CA VAL A 503 -22.04 -24.37 4.41
C VAL A 503 -21.93 -22.93 3.94
N TRP A 504 -22.22 -22.71 2.66
CA TRP A 504 -22.20 -21.41 2.02
C TRP A 504 -23.63 -20.92 1.80
N SER A 505 -24.04 -19.91 2.55
CA SER A 505 -25.40 -19.38 2.52
C SER A 505 -25.43 -18.06 1.76
N ARG A 506 -26.07 -18.09 0.59
CA ARG A 506 -26.32 -16.88 -0.19
C ARG A 506 -27.58 -16.19 0.33
N PHE A 507 -27.48 -14.88 0.54
CA PHE A 507 -28.62 -14.04 0.85
C PHE A 507 -28.84 -13.02 -0.27
N GLU A 508 -30.07 -12.51 -0.36
CA GLU A 508 -30.42 -11.47 -1.32
C GLU A 508 -29.91 -10.11 -0.79
N GLY A 509 -28.92 -9.54 -1.52
CA GLY A 509 -28.25 -8.30 -1.11
C GLY A 509 -29.04 -7.03 -1.41
N GLY A 510 -30.15 -7.10 -2.14
CA GLY A 510 -30.85 -5.91 -2.60
C GLY A 510 -29.98 -5.04 -3.52
N GLU A 511 -30.08 -3.72 -3.33
CA GLU A 511 -29.18 -2.77 -3.97
C GLU A 511 -27.84 -2.71 -3.23
N VAL A 512 -26.79 -2.16 -3.89
CA VAL A 512 -25.41 -2.14 -3.34
C VAL A 512 -25.34 -1.50 -1.95
N TRP A 513 -26.11 -0.43 -1.73
CA TRP A 513 -26.13 0.29 -0.45
C TRP A 513 -26.96 -0.38 0.64
N GLU A 514 -27.79 -1.37 0.30
CA GLU A 514 -28.61 -2.15 1.24
C GLU A 514 -27.89 -3.42 1.71
N GLU A 515 -26.84 -3.81 1.02
CA GLU A 515 -26.17 -5.10 1.20
C GLU A 515 -25.74 -5.35 2.64
N ASP A 516 -25.12 -4.36 3.29
CA ASP A 516 -24.66 -4.46 4.68
C ASP A 516 -25.84 -4.63 5.67
N GLU A 517 -26.98 -3.97 5.39
CA GLU A 517 -28.18 -4.12 6.20
C GLU A 517 -28.82 -5.50 6.03
N LYS A 518 -28.91 -5.97 4.78
CA LYS A 518 -29.46 -7.30 4.45
C LYS A 518 -28.58 -8.43 5.01
N ARG A 519 -27.25 -8.27 4.97
CA ARG A 519 -26.31 -9.21 5.59
C ARG A 519 -26.53 -9.30 7.11
N PHE A 520 -26.67 -8.16 7.74
CA PHE A 520 -26.93 -8.07 9.17
C PHE A 520 -28.28 -8.69 9.54
N GLU A 521 -29.33 -8.40 8.78
CA GLU A 521 -30.67 -8.97 8.94
C GLU A 521 -30.62 -10.51 8.81
N PHE A 522 -30.00 -11.02 7.76
CA PHE A 522 -29.84 -12.45 7.52
C PHE A 522 -29.08 -13.13 8.65
N PHE A 523 -27.96 -12.54 9.10
CA PHE A 523 -27.21 -13.08 10.22
C PHE A 523 -28.03 -13.15 11.50
N THR A 524 -28.72 -12.10 11.86
CA THR A 524 -29.47 -12.02 13.12
C THR A 524 -30.77 -12.83 13.14
N THR A 525 -31.43 -12.97 11.99
CA THR A 525 -32.74 -13.67 11.89
C THR A 525 -32.59 -15.15 11.52
N LYS A 526 -31.58 -15.55 10.75
CA LYS A 526 -31.41 -16.92 10.28
C LYS A 526 -30.19 -17.61 10.89
N THR A 527 -29.01 -17.04 10.72
CA THR A 527 -27.75 -17.69 11.10
C THR A 527 -27.58 -17.80 12.60
N LEU A 528 -27.68 -16.70 13.33
CA LEU A 528 -27.48 -16.71 14.79
C LEU A 528 -28.47 -17.60 15.53
N PRO A 529 -29.80 -17.58 15.23
CA PRO A 529 -30.74 -18.52 15.85
C PRO A 529 -30.42 -20.00 15.55
N THR A 530 -29.96 -20.31 14.34
CA THR A 530 -29.55 -21.68 13.97
C THR A 530 -28.33 -22.13 14.78
N LEU A 531 -27.34 -21.27 14.94
CA LEU A 531 -26.17 -21.54 15.78
C LEU A 531 -26.52 -21.76 17.25
N LEU A 532 -27.50 -21.04 17.77
CA LEU A 532 -27.95 -21.17 19.14
C LEU A 532 -28.79 -22.45 19.40
N LYS A 533 -29.51 -22.95 18.39
CA LYS A 533 -30.33 -24.17 18.48
C LYS A 533 -29.49 -25.45 18.38
N SER A 534 -28.40 -25.45 17.64
CA SER A 534 -27.58 -26.63 17.46
C SER A 534 -26.74 -26.93 18.71
N ALA A 535 -26.93 -28.09 19.30
CA ALA A 535 -26.18 -28.53 20.46
C ALA A 535 -24.68 -28.64 20.22
N VAL A 536 -24.28 -29.00 18.99
CA VAL A 536 -22.87 -29.10 18.56
C VAL A 536 -22.33 -27.70 18.27
N SER A 537 -23.10 -26.85 17.62
CA SER A 537 -22.70 -25.50 17.25
C SER A 537 -22.61 -24.52 18.43
N SER A 538 -23.30 -24.80 19.56
CA SER A 538 -23.22 -23.93 20.74
C SER A 538 -21.90 -24.01 21.49
N SER A 539 -21.02 -24.94 21.12
CA SER A 539 -19.68 -25.07 21.69
C SER A 539 -18.68 -24.29 20.86
N GLN A 540 -18.13 -23.21 21.43
CA GLN A 540 -16.94 -22.49 20.92
C GLN A 540 -17.01 -22.09 19.43
N THR A 541 -17.82 -21.09 19.16
CA THR A 541 -18.01 -20.53 17.82
C THR A 541 -17.10 -19.31 17.60
N LEU A 542 -16.31 -19.34 16.55
CA LEU A 542 -15.50 -18.19 16.09
C LEU A 542 -16.26 -17.48 14.97
N ILE A 543 -16.52 -16.18 15.14
CA ILE A 543 -17.15 -15.32 14.13
C ILE A 543 -16.07 -14.40 13.56
N PHE A 544 -15.71 -14.61 12.30
CA PHE A 544 -14.72 -13.84 11.56
C PHE A 544 -15.41 -12.76 10.73
N VAL A 545 -15.06 -11.50 10.98
CA VAL A 545 -15.74 -10.33 10.41
C VAL A 545 -14.74 -9.47 9.63
N PRO A 546 -14.84 -9.40 8.30
CA PRO A 546 -13.92 -8.60 7.49
C PRO A 546 -13.99 -7.09 7.77
N SER A 547 -15.20 -6.54 7.94
CA SER A 547 -15.42 -5.11 8.16
C SER A 547 -15.38 -4.75 9.65
N TYR A 548 -14.62 -3.70 10.00
CA TYR A 548 -14.60 -3.17 11.38
C TYR A 548 -15.94 -2.55 11.78
N PHE A 549 -16.66 -1.92 10.86
CA PHE A 549 -17.97 -1.34 11.13
C PHE A 549 -18.99 -2.42 11.45
N ASP A 550 -19.00 -3.50 10.69
CA ASP A 550 -19.84 -4.67 10.96
C ASP A 550 -19.49 -5.32 12.30
N PHE A 551 -18.20 -5.43 12.61
CA PHE A 551 -17.76 -5.93 13.91
C PHE A 551 -18.32 -5.09 15.06
N VAL A 552 -18.25 -3.77 14.98
CA VAL A 552 -18.82 -2.88 16.01
C VAL A 552 -20.33 -3.02 16.09
N ARG A 553 -21.01 -3.13 14.96
CA ARG A 553 -22.46 -3.32 14.87
C ARG A 553 -22.88 -4.65 15.51
N LEU A 554 -22.21 -5.75 15.17
CA LEU A 554 -22.46 -7.07 15.76
C LEU A 554 -22.16 -7.08 17.26
N LYS A 555 -21.03 -6.53 17.68
CA LYS A 555 -20.66 -6.42 19.10
C LYS A 555 -21.75 -5.70 19.90
N ARG A 556 -22.22 -4.56 19.41
CA ARG A 556 -23.30 -3.79 20.05
C ARG A 556 -24.63 -4.56 20.09
N TYR A 557 -24.99 -5.24 19.00
CA TYR A 557 -26.18 -6.06 18.92
C TYR A 557 -26.16 -7.18 19.93
N LEU A 558 -25.07 -7.95 20.00
CA LEU A 558 -24.88 -9.04 20.94
C LEU A 558 -24.91 -8.55 22.41
N GLN A 559 -24.27 -7.40 22.69
CA GLN A 559 -24.31 -6.79 24.03
C GLN A 559 -25.71 -6.39 24.45
N LYS A 560 -26.48 -5.78 23.55
CA LYS A 560 -27.84 -5.29 23.83
C LYS A 560 -28.83 -6.44 24.04
N ASN A 561 -28.66 -7.54 23.33
CA ASN A 561 -29.62 -8.66 23.34
C ASN A 561 -29.17 -9.87 24.19
N LEU A 562 -28.16 -9.71 25.06
CA LEU A 562 -27.64 -10.79 25.90
C LEU A 562 -28.73 -11.57 26.65
N SER A 563 -29.75 -10.86 27.22
CA SER A 563 -30.84 -11.47 27.94
C SER A 563 -31.82 -12.27 27.07
N GLN A 564 -31.90 -11.94 25.79
CA GLN A 564 -32.77 -12.60 24.81
C GLN A 564 -32.12 -13.82 24.15
N LEU A 565 -30.77 -13.82 24.07
CA LEU A 565 -29.96 -14.88 23.43
C LEU A 565 -29.81 -16.13 24.32
N GLY A 566 -30.27 -16.07 25.56
CA GLY A 566 -30.24 -17.19 26.52
C GLY A 566 -29.19 -17.01 27.62
N SER A 567 -29.44 -17.67 28.77
CA SER A 567 -28.57 -17.61 29.96
C SER A 567 -27.14 -18.10 29.69
N ASP A 568 -27.00 -19.01 28.76
CA ASP A 568 -25.72 -19.66 28.40
C ASP A 568 -24.95 -18.91 27.33
N PHE A 569 -25.53 -17.86 26.74
CA PHE A 569 -24.82 -17.06 25.73
C PHE A 569 -23.73 -16.21 26.36
N SER A 570 -22.53 -16.40 25.92
CA SER A 570 -21.37 -15.61 26.37
C SER A 570 -20.39 -15.38 25.22
N PHE A 571 -19.96 -14.14 25.04
CA PHE A 571 -19.02 -13.83 23.98
C PHE A 571 -17.84 -12.99 24.44
N ALA A 572 -16.75 -13.05 23.67
CA ALA A 572 -15.62 -12.13 23.71
C ALA A 572 -15.44 -11.52 22.31
N ALA A 573 -14.80 -10.38 22.22
CA ALA A 573 -14.57 -9.69 20.96
C ALA A 573 -13.14 -9.13 20.93
N ILE A 574 -12.43 -9.35 19.83
CA ILE A 574 -11.05 -8.91 19.61
C ILE A 574 -11.00 -8.18 18.28
N SER A 575 -10.36 -7.02 18.28
CA SER A 575 -10.08 -6.25 17.08
C SER A 575 -8.63 -5.77 17.07
N GLU A 576 -8.21 -5.16 15.98
CA GLU A 576 -6.89 -4.52 15.84
C GLU A 576 -6.62 -3.47 16.92
N TYR A 577 -7.65 -2.87 17.48
CA TYR A 577 -7.56 -1.86 18.56
C TYR A 577 -7.53 -2.44 19.97
N SER A 578 -7.65 -3.77 20.12
CA SER A 578 -7.61 -4.42 21.43
C SER A 578 -6.21 -4.46 22.01
N ASP A 579 -6.08 -4.16 23.30
CA ASP A 579 -4.81 -4.23 24.02
C ASP A 579 -4.36 -5.67 24.25
N THR A 580 -3.04 -5.90 24.34
CA THR A 580 -2.45 -7.24 24.56
C THR A 580 -3.04 -7.99 25.77
N PRO A 581 -3.27 -7.37 26.95
CA PRO A 581 -3.94 -8.03 28.06
C PRO A 581 -5.40 -8.42 27.77
N GLU A 582 -6.14 -7.61 27.00
CA GLU A 582 -7.51 -7.90 26.58
C GLU A 582 -7.52 -9.08 25.63
N ILE A 583 -6.66 -9.09 24.63
CA ILE A 583 -6.48 -10.19 23.68
C ILE A 583 -6.19 -11.49 24.42
N SER A 584 -5.22 -11.47 25.36
CA SER A 584 -4.83 -12.66 26.12
C SER A 584 -5.98 -13.21 26.98
N ARG A 585 -6.73 -12.32 27.66
CA ARG A 585 -7.92 -12.72 28.45
C ARG A 585 -9.02 -13.28 27.59
N ALA A 586 -9.34 -12.65 26.46
CA ALA A 586 -10.39 -13.10 25.55
C ALA A 586 -10.06 -14.47 24.93
N ARG A 587 -8.83 -14.66 24.45
CA ARG A 587 -8.34 -15.93 23.91
C ARG A 587 -8.35 -17.04 24.95
N GLY A 588 -7.84 -16.76 26.16
CA GLY A 588 -7.84 -17.72 27.26
C GLY A 588 -9.24 -18.12 27.71
N ALA A 589 -10.16 -17.15 27.84
CA ALA A 589 -11.55 -17.41 28.22
C ALA A 589 -12.30 -18.21 27.14
N PHE A 590 -12.02 -17.94 25.86
CA PHE A 590 -12.60 -18.69 24.74
C PHE A 590 -12.06 -20.12 24.72
N PHE A 591 -10.73 -20.32 24.78
CA PHE A 591 -10.10 -21.64 24.80
C PHE A 591 -10.58 -22.51 25.98
N GLN A 592 -10.81 -21.93 27.17
CA GLN A 592 -11.34 -22.61 28.34
C GLN A 592 -12.85 -22.87 28.30
N GLY A 593 -13.54 -22.50 27.23
CA GLY A 593 -15.00 -22.63 27.11
C GLY A 593 -15.81 -21.67 27.99
N LYS A 594 -15.17 -20.74 28.73
CA LYS A 594 -15.85 -19.71 29.53
C LYS A 594 -16.60 -18.69 28.66
N LYS A 595 -16.16 -18.53 27.42
CA LYS A 595 -16.81 -17.76 26.37
C LYS A 595 -17.12 -18.69 25.21
N LYS A 596 -18.41 -18.81 24.87
CA LYS A 596 -18.85 -19.68 23.77
C LYS A 596 -18.64 -19.09 22.40
N PHE A 597 -18.67 -17.75 22.30
CA PHE A 597 -18.49 -17.03 21.06
C PHE A 597 -17.27 -16.11 21.13
N LEU A 598 -16.51 -16.05 20.01
CA LEU A 598 -15.41 -15.14 19.85
C LEU A 598 -15.58 -14.38 18.52
N LEU A 599 -15.80 -13.06 18.60
CA LEU A 599 -15.81 -12.17 17.45
C LEU A 599 -14.39 -11.68 17.17
N VAL A 600 -13.96 -11.76 15.91
CA VAL A 600 -12.61 -11.34 15.49
C VAL A 600 -12.69 -10.59 14.16
N THR A 601 -11.98 -9.46 14.06
CA THR A 601 -11.85 -8.75 12.79
C THR A 601 -10.79 -9.37 11.91
N GLU A 602 -10.95 -9.29 10.58
CA GLU A 602 -9.91 -9.70 9.62
C GLU A 602 -8.65 -8.86 9.80
N ARG A 603 -8.78 -7.54 10.08
CA ARG A 603 -7.64 -6.65 10.34
C ARG A 603 -6.83 -7.09 11.56
N PHE A 604 -7.48 -7.58 12.62
CA PHE A 604 -6.75 -8.19 13.74
C PHE A 604 -5.92 -9.39 13.30
N HIS A 605 -6.49 -10.26 12.48
CA HIS A 605 -5.78 -11.41 11.95
C HIS A 605 -4.62 -10.98 11.04
N PHE A 606 -4.82 -10.01 10.17
CA PHE A 606 -3.78 -9.43 9.31
C PHE A 606 -2.59 -8.91 10.13
N PHE A 607 -2.83 -8.06 11.14
CA PHE A 607 -1.74 -7.43 11.91
C PHE A 607 -1.09 -8.34 12.94
N ARG A 608 -1.82 -9.31 13.50
CA ARG A 608 -1.34 -10.09 14.65
C ARG A 608 -1.05 -11.56 14.36
N ARG A 609 -1.69 -12.13 13.39
CA ARG A 609 -1.59 -13.52 12.96
C ARG A 609 -1.68 -14.54 14.11
N TYR A 610 -2.51 -14.26 15.15
CA TYR A 610 -2.68 -15.18 16.26
C TYR A 610 -3.50 -16.40 15.87
N ARG A 611 -3.05 -17.57 16.27
CA ARG A 611 -3.83 -18.81 16.21
C ARG A 611 -4.88 -18.82 17.31
N LEU A 612 -6.14 -18.90 16.93
CA LEU A 612 -7.28 -18.86 17.85
C LEU A 612 -7.81 -20.26 18.05
N ARG A 613 -7.23 -20.96 19.03
CA ARG A 613 -7.60 -22.37 19.35
C ARG A 613 -8.90 -22.46 20.12
N GLY A 614 -9.55 -23.64 20.02
CA GLY A 614 -10.77 -23.99 20.77
C GLY A 614 -12.04 -23.85 19.96
N ALA A 615 -12.02 -23.25 18.75
CA ALA A 615 -13.18 -23.15 17.89
C ALA A 615 -13.55 -24.52 17.29
N ARG A 616 -14.84 -24.87 17.31
CA ARG A 616 -15.42 -26.02 16.60
C ARG A 616 -16.35 -25.57 15.47
N THR A 617 -16.97 -24.42 15.63
CA THR A 617 -17.79 -23.82 14.59
C THR A 617 -17.17 -22.52 14.14
N PHE A 618 -17.04 -22.33 12.84
CA PHE A 618 -16.52 -21.13 12.23
C PHE A 618 -17.63 -20.43 11.46
N VAL A 619 -17.79 -19.14 11.69
CA VAL A 619 -18.73 -18.32 10.94
C VAL A 619 -17.98 -17.18 10.28
N PHE A 620 -17.94 -17.19 8.97
CA PHE A 620 -17.46 -16.07 8.20
C PHE A 620 -18.65 -15.17 7.89
N TYR A 621 -18.73 -14.03 8.56
CA TYR A 621 -19.80 -13.05 8.37
C TYR A 621 -19.85 -12.51 6.94
N ALA A 622 -18.70 -12.43 6.30
CA ALA A 622 -18.52 -12.32 4.86
C ALA A 622 -17.26 -13.11 4.46
N PRO A 623 -17.10 -13.49 3.20
CA PRO A 623 -15.85 -14.10 2.73
C PRO A 623 -14.66 -13.18 3.03
N PRO A 624 -13.52 -13.70 3.54
CA PRO A 624 -12.35 -12.88 3.82
C PRO A 624 -11.83 -12.16 2.56
N ILE A 625 -11.24 -10.99 2.77
CA ILE A 625 -10.61 -10.20 1.70
C ILE A 625 -9.38 -10.94 1.19
N HIS A 626 -8.56 -11.49 2.12
CA HIS A 626 -7.41 -12.32 1.81
C HIS A 626 -7.83 -13.78 1.72
N PRO A 627 -7.76 -14.42 0.56
CA PRO A 627 -8.28 -15.78 0.37
C PRO A 627 -7.61 -16.82 1.28
N LEU A 628 -6.31 -16.68 1.54
CA LEU A 628 -5.55 -17.61 2.38
C LEU A 628 -6.02 -17.63 3.85
N TYR A 629 -6.71 -16.59 4.32
CA TYR A 629 -7.24 -16.59 5.69
C TYR A 629 -8.37 -17.58 5.89
N TYR A 630 -9.06 -17.95 4.82
CA TYR A 630 -10.11 -18.95 4.89
C TYR A 630 -9.58 -20.32 5.32
N PRO A 631 -8.68 -20.97 4.57
CA PRO A 631 -8.10 -22.26 5.00
C PRO A 631 -7.26 -22.12 6.27
N GLU A 632 -6.54 -21.01 6.49
CA GLU A 632 -5.73 -20.80 7.69
C GLU A 632 -6.57 -20.79 8.98
N VAL A 633 -7.67 -20.04 8.99
CA VAL A 633 -8.57 -19.99 10.15
C VAL A 633 -9.23 -21.35 10.43
N LEU A 634 -9.60 -22.09 9.38
CA LEU A 634 -10.16 -23.43 9.50
C LEU A 634 -9.15 -24.47 9.96
N ALA A 635 -7.85 -24.23 9.77
CA ALA A 635 -6.78 -25.10 10.24
C ALA A 635 -6.40 -24.89 11.71
N PHE A 636 -6.89 -23.84 12.40
CA PHE A 636 -6.52 -23.56 13.79
C PHE A 636 -6.73 -24.73 14.78
N PRO A 637 -7.80 -25.53 14.71
CA PRO A 637 -7.99 -26.68 15.61
C PRO A 637 -6.94 -27.79 15.47
N PHE A 638 -6.35 -27.92 14.28
CA PHE A 638 -5.42 -28.98 13.93
C PHE A 638 -3.95 -28.60 14.20
N THR A 639 -3.68 -27.34 14.59
CA THR A 639 -2.32 -26.89 14.86
C THR A 639 -1.90 -27.24 16.28
N ALA A 640 -0.83 -28.02 16.42
CA ALA A 640 -0.24 -28.35 17.72
C ALA A 640 0.25 -27.09 18.45
N PRO A 641 0.32 -27.09 19.80
CA PRO A 641 0.72 -25.93 20.60
C PRO A 641 2.10 -25.36 20.27
N SER A 642 3.00 -26.18 19.79
CA SER A 642 4.40 -25.86 19.46
C SER A 642 4.72 -25.92 17.97
N SER A 643 3.77 -26.30 17.13
CA SER A 643 4.02 -26.42 15.70
C SER A 643 3.68 -25.13 14.97
N LEU A 644 4.54 -24.80 14.08
CA LEU A 644 4.55 -23.81 13.03
C LEU A 644 3.33 -23.90 12.10
N PRO A 645 2.98 -22.82 11.40
CA PRO A 645 1.98 -22.87 10.35
C PRO A 645 2.54 -23.56 9.09
N SER A 646 2.90 -24.81 9.17
CA SER A 646 2.83 -25.63 7.98
C SER A 646 1.34 -25.88 7.76
N PHE A 647 0.83 -25.57 6.59
CA PHE A 647 -0.55 -25.86 6.15
C PHE A 647 -0.85 -27.37 6.06
N GLN A 648 0.03 -28.21 6.55
CA GLN A 648 -0.18 -29.66 6.63
C GLN A 648 -0.72 -29.97 8.03
N PRO A 649 -1.91 -30.57 8.13
CA PRO A 649 -2.41 -31.13 9.39
C PRO A 649 -1.40 -32.15 9.88
N THR A 650 -0.69 -31.83 10.95
CA THR A 650 0.06 -32.87 11.69
C THR A 650 -0.98 -33.66 12.45
N GLY A 651 -1.10 -34.95 12.15
CA GLY A 651 -2.16 -35.84 12.60
C GLY A 651 -2.22 -36.19 14.10
N ASP A 652 -1.74 -35.28 14.97
CA ASP A 652 -1.65 -35.50 16.42
C ASP A 652 -2.66 -34.69 17.25
N ALA A 653 -3.60 -33.98 16.62
CA ALA A 653 -4.67 -33.36 17.39
C ALA A 653 -5.86 -34.30 17.48
N ASP A 654 -6.27 -34.66 18.71
CA ASP A 654 -7.51 -35.41 19.08
C ASP A 654 -8.82 -34.64 18.69
N VAL A 655 -8.83 -34.02 17.52
CA VAL A 655 -10.01 -33.27 17.03
C VAL A 655 -10.59 -34.03 15.86
N ASP A 656 -11.78 -34.57 16.06
CA ASP A 656 -12.55 -35.22 14.99
C ASP A 656 -12.99 -34.13 13.98
N GLU A 657 -12.54 -34.26 12.73
CA GLU A 657 -12.88 -33.35 11.64
C GLU A 657 -14.39 -33.26 11.39
N SER A 658 -15.13 -34.34 11.69
CA SER A 658 -16.58 -34.40 11.55
C SER A 658 -17.35 -33.48 12.52
N GLU A 659 -16.72 -33.10 13.65
CA GLU A 659 -17.29 -32.18 14.63
C GLU A 659 -17.12 -30.70 14.22
N LEU A 660 -16.34 -30.42 13.19
CA LEU A 660 -16.04 -29.09 12.75
C LEU A 660 -16.99 -28.65 11.62
N SER A 661 -17.48 -27.45 11.73
CA SER A 661 -18.31 -26.84 10.68
C SER A 661 -17.93 -25.39 10.39
N ALA A 662 -18.02 -25.02 9.13
CA ALA A 662 -17.84 -23.64 8.68
C ALA A 662 -19.12 -23.14 8.00
N HIS A 663 -19.53 -21.93 8.37
CA HIS A 663 -20.67 -21.25 7.77
C HIS A 663 -20.17 -19.95 7.14
N VAL A 664 -20.44 -19.73 5.86
CA VAL A 664 -20.02 -18.54 5.12
C VAL A 664 -21.26 -17.82 4.58
N LEU A 665 -21.43 -16.56 4.95
CA LEU A 665 -22.47 -15.72 4.40
C LEU A 665 -21.94 -14.92 3.21
N PHE A 666 -22.66 -14.89 2.11
CA PHE A 666 -22.23 -14.14 0.95
C PHE A 666 -23.42 -13.64 0.12
N SER A 667 -23.21 -12.57 -0.62
CA SER A 667 -24.14 -12.01 -1.59
C SER A 667 -23.56 -12.06 -3.01
N LYS A 668 -24.33 -11.64 -3.99
CA LYS A 668 -23.85 -11.45 -5.37
C LYS A 668 -22.68 -10.45 -5.48
N TYR A 669 -22.56 -9.53 -4.51
CA TYR A 669 -21.54 -8.50 -4.49
C TYR A 669 -20.18 -9.01 -3.97
N ASP A 670 -20.15 -10.14 -3.29
CA ASP A 670 -18.93 -10.78 -2.80
C ASP A 670 -18.19 -11.59 -3.88
N VAL A 671 -18.62 -11.56 -5.14
CA VAL A 671 -18.11 -12.42 -6.21
C VAL A 671 -16.57 -12.47 -6.28
N LEU A 672 -15.87 -11.34 -6.11
CA LEU A 672 -14.40 -11.30 -6.15
C LEU A 672 -13.74 -12.04 -4.98
N ARG A 673 -14.37 -12.03 -3.81
CA ARG A 673 -13.90 -12.75 -2.62
C ARG A 673 -14.19 -14.23 -2.72
N VAL A 674 -15.43 -14.56 -3.13
CA VAL A 674 -15.88 -15.94 -3.35
C VAL A 674 -15.04 -16.63 -4.41
N GLU A 675 -14.78 -15.97 -5.56
CA GLU A 675 -14.00 -16.50 -6.68
C GLU A 675 -12.60 -16.96 -6.23
N ARG A 676 -11.93 -16.21 -5.37
CA ARG A 676 -10.60 -16.56 -4.87
C ARG A 676 -10.60 -17.76 -3.95
N ILE A 677 -11.72 -18.04 -3.29
CA ILE A 677 -11.84 -19.15 -2.34
C ILE A 677 -12.30 -20.41 -3.05
N VAL A 678 -13.42 -20.34 -3.78
CA VAL A 678 -14.06 -21.52 -4.40
C VAL A 678 -13.65 -21.74 -5.85
N GLY A 679 -12.93 -20.81 -6.46
CA GLY A 679 -12.56 -20.84 -7.86
C GLY A 679 -13.57 -20.15 -8.80
N THR A 680 -13.10 -19.83 -10.01
CA THR A 680 -13.85 -19.01 -10.97
C THR A 680 -15.16 -19.67 -11.43
N LYS A 681 -15.13 -20.99 -11.64
CA LYS A 681 -16.30 -21.74 -12.16
C LYS A 681 -17.42 -21.81 -11.12
N ASP A 682 -17.07 -22.17 -9.88
CA ASP A 682 -18.06 -22.33 -8.82
C ASP A 682 -18.54 -20.97 -8.30
N ALA A 683 -17.70 -19.96 -8.23
CA ALA A 683 -18.13 -18.62 -7.88
C ALA A 683 -19.18 -18.04 -8.83
N ARG A 684 -19.03 -18.24 -10.12
CA ARG A 684 -20.04 -17.80 -11.10
C ARG A 684 -21.38 -18.49 -10.88
N ARG A 685 -21.37 -19.78 -10.57
CA ARG A 685 -22.59 -20.53 -10.24
C ARG A 685 -23.21 -20.07 -8.94
N MET A 686 -22.40 -19.95 -7.88
CA MET A 686 -22.86 -19.59 -6.53
C MET A 686 -23.37 -18.15 -6.45
N CYS A 687 -22.65 -17.21 -7.04
CA CYS A 687 -23.04 -15.80 -7.09
C CYS A 687 -24.03 -15.50 -8.22
N GLY A 688 -24.45 -16.51 -9.01
CA GLY A 688 -25.21 -16.51 -10.26
C GLY A 688 -25.95 -15.23 -10.54
N LEU A 689 -25.55 -14.53 -11.58
CA LEU A 689 -26.19 -13.31 -12.04
C LEU A 689 -27.65 -13.57 -12.50
N ASP A 690 -28.01 -14.85 -12.71
CA ASP A 690 -29.27 -15.31 -13.27
C ASP A 690 -30.18 -16.02 -12.24
N ALA A 691 -29.74 -16.23 -11.00
CA ALA A 691 -30.52 -16.89 -9.97
C ALA A 691 -31.04 -15.86 -8.96
N GLU A 692 -32.33 -15.63 -8.96
CA GLU A 692 -33.02 -14.86 -7.92
C GLU A 692 -33.25 -15.75 -6.69
N GLY A 693 -32.98 -15.23 -5.50
CA GLY A 693 -33.31 -15.84 -4.22
C GLY A 693 -32.13 -16.31 -3.38
N GLU A 694 -32.48 -16.84 -2.21
CA GLU A 694 -31.55 -17.40 -1.23
C GLU A 694 -31.18 -18.81 -1.65
N SER A 695 -29.88 -19.16 -1.54
CA SER A 695 -29.37 -20.49 -1.88
C SER A 695 -28.34 -20.93 -0.84
N VAL A 696 -28.34 -22.22 -0.53
CA VAL A 696 -27.38 -22.84 0.38
C VAL A 696 -26.54 -23.83 -0.39
N TYR A 697 -25.23 -23.69 -0.30
CA TYR A 697 -24.27 -24.59 -0.93
C TYR A 697 -23.46 -25.31 0.17
N VAL A 698 -23.43 -26.64 0.12
CA VAL A 698 -22.66 -27.46 1.05
C VAL A 698 -21.44 -28.01 0.31
N HIS A 699 -20.25 -27.74 0.84
CA HIS A 699 -19.02 -28.30 0.35
C HIS A 699 -18.48 -29.31 1.37
N ARG A 700 -18.22 -30.53 0.91
CA ARG A 700 -17.55 -31.57 1.67
C ARG A 700 -16.65 -32.35 0.73
N GLU A 701 -15.36 -32.30 0.94
CA GLU A 701 -14.41 -33.10 0.17
C GLU A 701 -14.39 -34.52 0.75
N LEU A 702 -15.08 -35.42 0.08
CA LEU A 702 -14.99 -36.86 0.32
C LEU A 702 -14.12 -37.43 -0.79
N GLU A 703 -12.97 -37.98 -0.46
CA GLU A 703 -12.04 -38.69 -1.32
C GLU A 703 -12.24 -38.52 -2.84
N LYS A 704 -11.50 -37.54 -3.44
CA LYS A 704 -11.30 -37.32 -4.89
C LYS A 704 -12.38 -36.60 -5.73
N SER A 705 -13.46 -36.07 -5.16
CA SER A 705 -14.31 -35.21 -5.97
C SER A 705 -14.92 -34.07 -5.17
N SER A 706 -14.53 -32.83 -5.48
CA SER A 706 -15.23 -31.65 -5.00
C SER A 706 -16.65 -31.64 -5.57
N ARG A 707 -17.66 -31.92 -4.77
CA ARG A 707 -19.07 -31.72 -5.14
C ARG A 707 -19.60 -30.55 -4.33
N VAL A 708 -19.98 -29.51 -5.02
CA VAL A 708 -20.89 -28.47 -4.47
C VAL A 708 -22.29 -29.04 -4.66
N ALA A 709 -22.94 -29.42 -3.56
CA ALA A 709 -24.30 -29.93 -3.62
C ALA A 709 -25.27 -28.75 -3.82
N SER A 710 -26.20 -28.87 -4.73
CA SER A 710 -27.32 -27.95 -4.92
C SER A 710 -28.48 -28.32 -3.99
N ASP A 711 -29.43 -27.46 -3.79
CA ASP A 711 -30.59 -27.53 -2.85
C ASP A 711 -31.36 -28.86 -2.75
N LEU A 712 -31.14 -29.77 -3.67
CA LEU A 712 -31.84 -31.08 -3.71
C LEU A 712 -31.47 -32.05 -2.58
N ASP A 713 -30.38 -31.82 -1.86
CA ASP A 713 -29.92 -32.72 -0.78
C ASP A 713 -30.42 -32.29 0.62
N LEU A 714 -31.15 -31.19 0.72
CA LEU A 714 -31.61 -30.65 2.01
C LEU A 714 -32.91 -31.34 2.54
N GLU A 715 -33.72 -31.95 1.64
CA GLU A 715 -34.98 -32.61 2.04
C GLU A 715 -34.78 -33.96 2.77
N GLN A 716 -33.55 -34.51 2.78
CA GLN A 716 -33.21 -35.77 3.46
C GLN A 716 -32.72 -35.64 4.91
N TRP A 717 -32.64 -34.42 5.46
CA TRP A 717 -32.04 -34.17 6.77
C TRP A 717 -33.01 -33.64 7.85
N ASP A 718 -34.33 -33.61 7.59
CA ASP A 718 -35.39 -33.34 8.57
C ASP A 718 -35.99 -34.63 9.16
N GLY A 719 -35.15 -35.65 9.37
CA GLY A 719 -35.50 -36.90 10.03
C GLY A 719 -34.76 -37.10 11.35
#